data_266fa6290ec3fddd524b0fc14c3f4a34
#
_entry.id   266fa6290ec3fddd524b0fc14c3f4a34
#
_cell.length_a   1.000
_cell.length_b   1.000
_cell.length_c   1.000
_cell.angle_alpha   90.00
_cell.angle_beta   90.00
_cell.angle_gamma   90.00
#
_symmetry.space_group_name_H-M   'P 1'
#
loop_
_entity.id
_entity.type
_entity.pdbx_description
1 polymer ?
#
loop_
_entity_poly.entity_id
_entity_poly.type
_entity_poly.pdbx_seq_one_letter_code
_entity_poly.pdbx_strand_id
1 'polypeptide(L)'
;MEGERREVPSYCRICAAACGITVTVEPDAAGGERVTAVRGDDAHPLSRGYTCSKGRGLAAWHHSPARLDHPEVRGAVHTWTDTLDDLATVLRDVQESHGRDAVGVYVATGIAYDSGGQIALGGLLGTLRTGSFFSAATIDNAPVLLVAAMVTGNANVAPVWDPGAAGVLLLVGTNPVVSHGYGTTLPDPVRHLRDHRHAGGRIWVLDPVHTATAAHADRHVALRPGSDVVVLAAVTNALFADPEFSARLERDAVVGDAAQVRTALARFTLADAARAADVDEALLHDLVADVRAAPGQLAVLCGTGTTMARDGILVEWLRWVLLVGTGSLDVDGGMRFRPGPFGRPAAGRPWVATPDGPASRPDLPRVAGQLPAVAMADEIAAGNLRALVVLGGNPATAFPDPARVREQLARLDALAVVDVARTETVGLATHVLAATGQLERADVDMNTHFALGPGPRATRPVVGAGAERRPMWWILAALAARLGGDLLGGLAPDDALGVVTDELFLGGALGAVGHDAAAVFARGARHVDAADPFGWFRDEVLPGGKFALAHEVLFERLAAHRPPSARLVLTPRREMGWSNSVRYGGVGEEPEVRAHPDDLAASGVATARQARVVSRHGTIVASIVADRAVRRGCVSVTHARTGANASTLVGAREDVDPLSTMPWMSGVTIELQAFEEEHG
;
A
#
# COMPACT_ATOMS: atom_id res chain seq x y z
N MET A 1 8.71 -42.29 13.13
CA MET A 1 8.05 -42.32 11.80
C MET A 1 8.83 -41.33 10.94
N GLU A 2 9.50 -41.79 9.90
CA GLU A 2 10.12 -40.92 8.91
C GLU A 2 9.02 -40.08 8.31
N GLY A 3 9.14 -38.76 8.43
CA GLY A 3 8.19 -37.80 7.88
C GLY A 3 8.10 -37.98 6.36
N GLU A 4 6.90 -38.04 5.82
CA GLU A 4 6.68 -38.18 4.38
C GLU A 4 6.64 -36.77 3.72
N ARG A 5 7.20 -36.68 2.50
CA ARG A 5 7.04 -35.47 1.68
C ARG A 5 5.55 -35.17 1.50
N ARG A 6 5.13 -33.94 1.79
CA ARG A 6 3.74 -33.50 1.65
C ARG A 6 3.64 -32.18 0.88
N GLU A 7 2.53 -32.00 0.17
CA GLU A 7 2.18 -30.76 -0.49
C GLU A 7 0.98 -30.12 0.22
N VAL A 8 1.14 -28.88 0.66
CA VAL A 8 0.14 -28.18 1.46
C VAL A 8 -0.39 -26.97 0.69
N PRO A 9 -1.71 -26.93 0.37
CA PRO A 9 -2.32 -25.76 -0.23
C PRO A 9 -2.41 -24.61 0.79
N SER A 10 -2.08 -23.40 0.34
CA SER A 10 -2.14 -22.19 1.13
C SER A 10 -2.37 -20.98 0.18
N TYR A 11 -2.37 -19.76 0.70
CA TYR A 11 -2.28 -18.56 -0.12
C TYR A 11 -1.11 -17.68 0.32
N CYS A 12 -0.56 -16.94 -0.66
CA CYS A 12 0.57 -16.05 -0.44
C CYS A 12 0.11 -14.76 0.26
N ARG A 13 0.79 -14.37 1.34
CA ARG A 13 0.53 -13.18 2.16
C ARG A 13 1.61 -12.11 2.03
N ILE A 14 2.16 -11.94 0.82
CA ILE A 14 3.12 -10.87 0.51
C ILE A 14 2.40 -9.61 -0.01
N CYS A 15 1.27 -9.78 -0.67
CA CYS A 15 0.43 -8.68 -1.16
C CYS A 15 -1.04 -9.11 -1.22
N ALA A 16 -1.95 -8.16 -1.39
CA ALA A 16 -3.39 -8.39 -1.39
C ALA A 16 -3.92 -9.23 -2.58
N ALA A 17 -3.07 -9.61 -3.55
CA ALA A 17 -3.48 -10.55 -4.61
C ALA A 17 -3.76 -11.96 -4.07
N ALA A 18 -3.23 -12.31 -2.91
CA ALA A 18 -3.47 -13.54 -2.19
C ALA A 18 -3.49 -14.79 -3.10
N CYS A 19 -2.49 -14.89 -4.00
CA CYS A 19 -2.37 -15.99 -4.95
C CYS A 19 -2.35 -17.34 -4.24
N GLY A 20 -3.12 -18.32 -4.72
CA GLY A 20 -3.03 -19.68 -4.23
C GLY A 20 -1.66 -20.27 -4.48
N ILE A 21 -1.10 -20.90 -3.47
CA ILE A 21 0.21 -21.57 -3.51
C ILE A 21 0.10 -22.98 -2.99
N THR A 22 0.94 -23.87 -3.54
CA THR A 22 1.23 -25.19 -3.00
C THR A 22 2.64 -25.16 -2.44
N VAL A 23 2.78 -25.51 -1.17
CA VAL A 23 4.05 -25.55 -0.44
C VAL A 23 4.49 -26.99 -0.27
N THR A 24 5.70 -27.31 -0.73
CA THR A 24 6.31 -28.62 -0.52
C THR A 24 7.07 -28.63 0.78
N VAL A 25 6.77 -29.58 1.64
CA VAL A 25 7.42 -29.81 2.94
C VAL A 25 8.03 -31.21 2.92
N GLU A 26 9.28 -31.31 3.31
CA GLU A 26 10.04 -32.54 3.40
C GLU A 26 10.65 -32.68 4.80
N PRO A 27 10.93 -33.90 5.28
CA PRO A 27 11.66 -34.10 6.51
C PRO A 27 13.08 -33.51 6.38
N ASP A 28 13.57 -32.89 7.42
CA ASP A 28 14.97 -32.46 7.51
C ASP A 28 15.86 -33.53 8.14
N ALA A 29 17.19 -33.32 8.06
CA ALA A 29 18.18 -34.26 8.61
C ALA A 29 18.15 -34.37 10.15
N ALA A 30 17.49 -33.42 10.84
CA ALA A 30 17.35 -33.40 12.30
C ALA A 30 16.00 -34.00 12.76
N GLY A 31 15.17 -34.51 11.84
CA GLY A 31 13.85 -35.07 12.13
C GLY A 31 12.74 -34.03 12.23
N GLY A 32 13.02 -32.77 11.85
CA GLY A 32 12.05 -31.70 11.71
C GLY A 32 11.43 -31.64 10.31
N GLU A 33 10.74 -30.53 10.04
CA GLU A 33 10.12 -30.24 8.74
C GLU A 33 10.85 -29.09 8.04
N ARG A 34 11.07 -29.22 6.73
CA ARG A 34 11.70 -28.20 5.89
C ARG A 34 10.81 -27.84 4.70
N VAL A 35 10.56 -26.55 4.52
CA VAL A 35 9.92 -26.03 3.30
C VAL A 35 10.96 -26.04 2.17
N THR A 36 10.73 -26.88 1.15
CA THR A 36 11.71 -27.05 0.04
C THR A 36 11.32 -26.32 -1.23
N ALA A 37 10.01 -26.11 -1.47
CA ALA A 37 9.52 -25.41 -2.65
C ALA A 37 8.17 -24.71 -2.41
N VAL A 38 7.94 -23.65 -3.18
CA VAL A 38 6.63 -22.99 -3.29
C VAL A 38 6.33 -22.77 -4.77
N ARG A 39 5.18 -23.26 -5.22
CA ARG A 39 4.66 -23.05 -6.57
C ARG A 39 3.24 -22.51 -6.54
N GLY A 40 2.73 -22.03 -7.68
CA GLY A 40 1.32 -21.68 -7.80
C GLY A 40 0.43 -22.93 -7.66
N ASP A 41 -0.75 -22.73 -7.12
CA ASP A 41 -1.76 -23.77 -6.96
C ASP A 41 -2.69 -23.78 -8.20
N ASP A 42 -2.56 -24.83 -9.04
CA ASP A 42 -3.35 -24.98 -10.26
C ASP A 42 -4.85 -25.07 -9.99
N ALA A 43 -5.24 -25.58 -8.82
CA ALA A 43 -6.64 -25.73 -8.42
C ALA A 43 -7.23 -24.44 -7.81
N HIS A 44 -6.43 -23.39 -7.60
CA HIS A 44 -6.93 -22.13 -7.05
C HIS A 44 -7.75 -21.36 -8.10
N PRO A 45 -9.02 -21.00 -7.84
CA PRO A 45 -9.95 -20.51 -8.87
C PRO A 45 -9.54 -19.18 -9.49
N LEU A 46 -8.85 -18.31 -8.75
CA LEU A 46 -8.45 -16.98 -9.23
C LEU A 46 -7.05 -16.97 -9.85
N SER A 47 -6.07 -17.56 -9.20
CA SER A 47 -4.66 -17.52 -9.66
C SER A 47 -4.31 -18.65 -10.64
N ARG A 48 -5.04 -19.78 -10.65
CA ARG A 48 -4.93 -20.87 -11.63
C ARG A 48 -3.48 -21.26 -11.93
N GLY A 49 -2.72 -21.59 -10.89
CA GLY A 49 -1.31 -21.96 -11.01
C GLY A 49 -0.33 -20.78 -11.05
N TYR A 50 -0.82 -19.55 -11.10
CA TYR A 50 0.07 -18.39 -11.06
C TYR A 50 0.56 -18.09 -9.65
N THR A 51 1.85 -17.85 -9.52
CA THR A 51 2.46 -17.07 -8.43
C THR A 51 3.69 -16.34 -8.96
N CYS A 52 3.92 -15.11 -8.48
CA CYS A 52 5.04 -14.29 -8.94
C CYS A 52 6.39 -14.76 -8.36
N SER A 53 7.49 -14.11 -8.76
CA SER A 53 8.83 -14.41 -8.24
C SER A 53 8.93 -14.28 -6.71
N LYS A 54 8.19 -13.34 -6.10
CA LYS A 54 8.15 -13.19 -4.63
C LYS A 54 7.54 -14.44 -3.96
N GLY A 55 6.40 -14.92 -4.47
CA GLY A 55 5.75 -16.12 -3.95
C GLY A 55 6.61 -17.37 -4.13
N ARG A 56 7.27 -17.52 -5.30
CA ARG A 56 8.22 -18.63 -5.53
C ARG A 56 9.44 -18.56 -4.62
N GLY A 57 9.91 -17.33 -4.31
CA GLY A 57 11.05 -17.10 -3.41
C GLY A 57 10.75 -17.34 -1.93
N LEU A 58 9.49 -17.65 -1.58
CA LEU A 58 9.06 -17.74 -0.19
C LEU A 58 9.72 -18.89 0.58
N ALA A 59 10.05 -20.01 -0.07
CA ALA A 59 10.79 -21.10 0.57
C ALA A 59 12.19 -20.64 1.02
N ALA A 60 12.94 -19.99 0.15
CA ALA A 60 14.25 -19.45 0.47
C ALA A 60 14.17 -18.35 1.55
N TRP A 61 13.13 -17.52 1.48
CA TRP A 61 12.88 -16.49 2.50
C TRP A 61 12.55 -17.07 3.86
N HIS A 62 11.75 -18.14 3.92
CA HIS A 62 11.39 -18.83 5.17
C HIS A 62 12.62 -19.32 5.93
N HIS A 63 13.66 -19.77 5.22
CA HIS A 63 14.95 -20.23 5.76
C HIS A 63 16.05 -19.17 5.71
N SER A 64 15.73 -17.91 5.46
CA SER A 64 16.72 -16.84 5.39
C SER A 64 17.44 -16.67 6.72
N PRO A 65 18.76 -16.48 6.73
CA PRO A 65 19.52 -16.15 7.94
C PRO A 65 19.15 -14.79 8.54
N ALA A 66 18.40 -13.97 7.80
CA ALA A 66 17.87 -12.71 8.32
C ALA A 66 16.62 -12.91 9.20
N ARG A 67 16.06 -14.14 9.30
CA ARG A 67 14.89 -14.40 10.17
C ARG A 67 15.26 -14.15 11.63
N LEU A 68 14.31 -13.57 12.36
CA LEU A 68 14.38 -13.41 13.80
C LEU A 68 13.90 -14.69 14.48
N ASP A 69 14.67 -15.17 15.44
CA ASP A 69 14.44 -16.46 16.13
C ASP A 69 14.10 -16.29 17.61
N HIS A 70 14.55 -15.22 18.23
CA HIS A 70 14.45 -14.98 19.68
C HIS A 70 14.08 -13.54 19.97
N PRO A 71 13.45 -13.26 21.14
CA PRO A 71 13.31 -11.90 21.62
C PRO A 71 14.69 -11.37 22.07
N GLU A 72 14.91 -10.07 21.86
CA GLU A 72 16.18 -9.40 22.21
C GLU A 72 15.92 -8.10 22.95
N VAL A 73 16.76 -7.80 23.96
CA VAL A 73 16.84 -6.49 24.61
C VAL A 73 18.22 -5.92 24.39
N ARG A 74 18.32 -4.74 23.75
CA ARG A 74 19.57 -4.04 23.41
C ARG A 74 20.61 -4.95 22.73
N GLY A 75 20.15 -5.80 21.83
CA GLY A 75 20.98 -6.70 21.02
C GLY A 75 21.40 -8.00 21.70
N ALA A 76 20.97 -8.26 22.94
CA ALA A 76 21.15 -9.52 23.63
C ALA A 76 19.87 -10.35 23.64
N VAL A 77 19.99 -11.67 23.46
CA VAL A 77 18.85 -12.59 23.53
C VAL A 77 18.41 -12.71 24.99
N HIS A 78 17.11 -12.59 25.22
CA HIS A 78 16.45 -12.72 26.52
C HIS A 78 15.27 -13.68 26.43
N THR A 79 14.66 -14.04 27.57
CA THR A 79 13.38 -14.74 27.58
C THR A 79 12.24 -13.82 27.14
N TRP A 80 11.13 -14.40 26.69
CA TRP A 80 9.92 -13.63 26.36
C TRP A 80 9.41 -12.85 27.58
N THR A 81 9.42 -13.48 28.75
CA THR A 81 8.99 -12.85 30.01
C THR A 81 9.83 -11.63 30.33
N ASP A 82 11.16 -11.78 30.38
CA ASP A 82 12.06 -10.67 30.71
C ASP A 82 11.95 -9.53 29.70
N THR A 83 11.88 -9.86 28.40
CA THR A 83 11.77 -8.87 27.32
C THR A 83 10.47 -8.05 27.41
N LEU A 84 9.34 -8.73 27.64
CA LEU A 84 8.04 -8.07 27.73
C LEU A 84 7.86 -7.30 29.05
N ASP A 85 8.43 -7.79 30.16
CA ASP A 85 8.41 -7.11 31.45
C ASP A 85 9.24 -5.82 31.42
N ASP A 86 10.46 -5.86 30.82
CA ASP A 86 11.30 -4.68 30.63
C ASP A 86 10.59 -3.66 29.71
N LEU A 87 10.08 -4.09 28.57
CA LEU A 87 9.35 -3.22 27.65
C LEU A 87 8.13 -2.57 28.32
N ALA A 88 7.29 -3.36 28.99
CA ALA A 88 6.09 -2.84 29.63
C ALA A 88 6.43 -1.85 30.76
N THR A 89 7.54 -2.05 31.44
CA THR A 89 8.03 -1.11 32.46
C THR A 89 8.40 0.21 31.84
N VAL A 90 9.23 0.20 30.78
CA VAL A 90 9.62 1.43 30.08
C VAL A 90 8.41 2.15 29.49
N LEU A 91 7.45 1.43 28.90
CA LEU A 91 6.24 2.06 28.34
C LEU A 91 5.38 2.72 29.42
N ARG A 92 5.22 2.10 30.59
CA ARG A 92 4.52 2.71 31.73
C ARG A 92 5.22 3.96 32.24
N ASP A 93 6.53 3.88 32.46
CA ASP A 93 7.33 5.00 32.95
C ASP A 93 7.26 6.20 32.00
N VAL A 94 7.29 5.94 30.68
CA VAL A 94 7.12 6.99 29.66
C VAL A 94 5.72 7.59 29.73
N GLN A 95 4.65 6.78 29.84
CA GLN A 95 3.28 7.30 29.94
C GLN A 95 3.04 8.08 31.22
N GLU A 96 3.57 7.62 32.36
CA GLU A 96 3.46 8.29 33.66
C GLU A 96 4.19 9.64 33.67
N SER A 97 5.39 9.70 33.05
CA SER A 97 6.24 10.89 33.08
C SER A 97 5.91 11.91 31.98
N HIS A 98 5.42 11.46 30.82
CA HIS A 98 5.26 12.31 29.62
C HIS A 98 3.84 12.28 29.03
N GLY A 99 2.93 11.53 29.61
CA GLY A 99 1.56 11.37 29.10
C GLY A 99 1.39 10.22 28.11
N ARG A 100 0.13 9.85 27.88
CA ARG A 100 -0.22 8.66 27.07
C ARG A 100 0.30 8.74 25.64
N ASP A 101 0.27 9.92 25.04
CA ASP A 101 0.64 10.14 23.65
C ASP A 101 2.16 10.12 23.41
N ALA A 102 2.97 10.06 24.49
CA ALA A 102 4.41 9.85 24.39
C ALA A 102 4.80 8.41 24.00
N VAL A 103 3.84 7.47 24.07
CA VAL A 103 4.00 6.13 23.53
C VAL A 103 3.21 6.01 22.23
N GLY A 104 3.90 5.74 21.12
CA GLY A 104 3.28 5.59 19.81
C GLY A 104 3.27 4.16 19.29
N VAL A 105 2.40 3.92 18.32
CA VAL A 105 2.36 2.67 17.54
C VAL A 105 2.47 3.02 16.06
N TYR A 106 3.38 2.36 15.33
CA TYR A 106 3.50 2.45 13.89
C TYR A 106 3.22 1.08 13.25
N VAL A 107 2.32 1.04 12.29
CA VAL A 107 1.95 -0.17 11.55
C VAL A 107 2.34 -0.08 10.08
N ALA A 108 2.80 -1.19 9.50
CA ALA A 108 3.17 -1.24 8.09
C ALA A 108 2.70 -2.54 7.42
N THR A 109 3.26 -2.83 6.26
CA THR A 109 2.81 -3.94 5.39
C THR A 109 2.87 -5.31 6.08
N GLY A 110 3.78 -5.53 7.05
CA GLY A 110 3.91 -6.81 7.74
C GLY A 110 2.65 -7.22 8.49
N ILE A 111 2.00 -6.28 9.19
CA ILE A 111 0.74 -6.55 9.89
C ILE A 111 -0.47 -6.56 8.94
N ALA A 112 -0.40 -5.87 7.79
CA ALA A 112 -1.52 -5.80 6.85
C ALA A 112 -1.94 -7.18 6.29
N TYR A 113 -1.06 -8.17 6.40
CA TYR A 113 -1.29 -9.57 5.96
C TYR A 113 -1.14 -10.54 7.14
N ASP A 114 -1.43 -10.08 8.36
CA ASP A 114 -1.49 -10.87 9.60
C ASP A 114 -2.80 -10.57 10.31
N SER A 115 -3.82 -11.38 10.08
CA SER A 115 -5.16 -11.16 10.62
C SER A 115 -5.19 -11.20 12.15
N GLY A 116 -4.46 -12.10 12.76
CA GLY A 116 -4.33 -12.17 14.21
C GLY A 116 -3.71 -10.91 14.79
N GLY A 117 -2.61 -10.42 14.17
CA GLY A 117 -1.96 -9.18 14.54
C GLY A 117 -2.87 -7.96 14.41
N GLN A 118 -3.64 -7.86 13.29
CA GLN A 118 -4.58 -6.74 13.10
C GLN A 118 -5.71 -6.72 14.15
N ILE A 119 -6.26 -7.88 14.49
CA ILE A 119 -7.29 -7.97 15.52
C ILE A 119 -6.72 -7.57 16.89
N ALA A 120 -5.56 -8.09 17.27
CA ALA A 120 -4.91 -7.79 18.54
C ALA A 120 -4.44 -6.32 18.64
N LEU A 121 -4.10 -5.67 17.52
CA LEU A 121 -3.73 -4.25 17.47
C LEU A 121 -4.81 -3.36 18.09
N GLY A 122 -6.08 -3.61 17.79
CA GLY A 122 -7.19 -2.84 18.35
C GLY A 122 -7.21 -2.90 19.88
N GLY A 123 -6.95 -4.08 20.45
CA GLY A 123 -6.85 -4.29 21.90
C GLY A 123 -5.64 -3.59 22.51
N LEU A 124 -4.47 -3.66 21.87
CA LEU A 124 -3.28 -2.96 22.34
C LEU A 124 -3.48 -1.43 22.34
N LEU A 125 -4.03 -0.86 21.26
CA LEU A 125 -4.35 0.56 21.17
C LEU A 125 -5.36 0.98 22.25
N GLY A 126 -6.39 0.16 22.51
CA GLY A 126 -7.34 0.35 23.58
C GLY A 126 -6.70 0.32 24.98
N THR A 127 -5.67 -0.50 25.19
CA THR A 127 -4.89 -0.58 26.43
C THR A 127 -3.99 0.64 26.60
N LEU A 128 -3.21 0.99 25.59
CA LEU A 128 -2.31 2.15 25.61
C LEU A 128 -3.06 3.48 25.68
N ARG A 129 -4.26 3.53 25.13
CA ARG A 129 -5.10 4.75 25.04
C ARG A 129 -4.35 5.93 24.44
N THR A 130 -3.43 5.68 23.54
CA THR A 130 -2.63 6.69 22.86
C THR A 130 -3.32 7.24 21.62
N GLY A 131 -3.14 8.55 21.37
CA GLY A 131 -3.47 9.18 20.10
C GLY A 131 -2.32 9.14 19.09
N SER A 132 -1.12 8.70 19.50
CA SER A 132 0.07 8.62 18.63
C SER A 132 0.07 7.33 17.81
N PHE A 133 -0.92 7.22 16.92
CA PHE A 133 -1.06 6.11 15.98
C PHE A 133 -0.65 6.53 14.57
N PHE A 134 0.33 5.83 14.00
CA PHE A 134 0.92 6.08 12.69
C PHE A 134 0.81 4.83 11.81
N SER A 135 0.74 5.01 10.51
CA SER A 135 0.84 3.89 9.58
C SER A 135 1.53 4.25 8.26
N ALA A 136 2.01 3.21 7.56
CA ALA A 136 2.53 3.34 6.21
C ALA A 136 1.49 3.88 5.22
N ALA A 137 0.20 3.73 5.49
CA ALA A 137 -0.85 4.25 4.63
C ALA A 137 -0.79 5.77 4.48
N THR A 138 -0.24 6.50 5.47
CA THR A 138 -0.07 7.96 5.39
C THR A 138 1.17 8.40 4.59
N ILE A 139 1.97 7.48 4.07
CA ILE A 139 3.10 7.76 3.17
C ILE A 139 3.02 7.07 1.80
N ASP A 140 1.90 6.37 1.50
CA ASP A 140 1.67 5.80 0.17
C ASP A 140 0.20 5.83 -0.27
N ASN A 141 -0.76 5.84 0.65
CA ASN A 141 -2.19 5.64 0.40
C ASN A 141 -3.11 6.78 0.88
N ALA A 142 -2.59 7.77 1.56
CA ALA A 142 -3.42 8.81 2.18
C ALA A 142 -4.40 9.51 1.23
N PRO A 143 -4.06 9.84 -0.03
CA PRO A 143 -5.02 10.40 -0.98
C PRO A 143 -6.24 9.50 -1.21
N VAL A 144 -6.05 8.17 -1.31
CA VAL A 144 -7.14 7.21 -1.52
C VAL A 144 -8.07 7.17 -0.30
N LEU A 145 -7.50 7.07 0.90
CA LEU A 145 -8.27 7.04 2.16
C LEU A 145 -9.07 8.34 2.35
N LEU A 146 -8.40 9.48 2.12
CA LEU A 146 -9.02 10.77 2.33
C LEU A 146 -10.14 11.05 1.32
N VAL A 147 -9.89 10.82 0.03
CA VAL A 147 -10.92 11.03 -0.99
C VAL A 147 -12.07 10.05 -0.84
N ALA A 148 -11.81 8.78 -0.48
CA ALA A 148 -12.88 7.85 -0.14
C ALA A 148 -13.76 8.38 1.01
N ALA A 149 -13.12 8.91 2.09
CA ALA A 149 -13.85 9.54 3.19
C ALA A 149 -14.64 10.78 2.73
N MET A 150 -14.07 11.63 1.89
CA MET A 150 -14.74 12.82 1.36
C MET A 150 -15.95 12.45 0.50
N VAL A 151 -15.80 11.49 -0.40
CA VAL A 151 -16.83 11.13 -1.40
C VAL A 151 -17.90 10.22 -0.82
N THR A 152 -17.55 9.29 0.06
CA THR A 152 -18.46 8.24 0.55
C THR A 152 -18.76 8.32 2.05
N GLY A 153 -18.05 9.18 2.77
CA GLY A 153 -18.12 9.23 4.23
C GLY A 153 -17.38 8.10 4.95
N ASN A 154 -16.67 7.22 4.22
CA ASN A 154 -15.93 6.10 4.80
C ASN A 154 -14.56 5.96 4.11
N ALA A 155 -13.47 6.05 4.89
CA ALA A 155 -12.10 5.97 4.38
C ALA A 155 -11.67 4.57 3.92
N ASN A 156 -12.34 3.53 4.41
CA ASN A 156 -11.93 2.13 4.22
C ASN A 156 -12.71 1.45 3.07
N VAL A 157 -13.07 2.20 2.05
CA VAL A 157 -13.77 1.68 0.87
C VAL A 157 -13.02 2.03 -0.40
N ALA A 158 -12.99 1.09 -1.33
CA ALA A 158 -12.47 1.32 -2.67
C ALA A 158 -13.26 0.49 -3.67
N PRO A 159 -13.60 1.05 -4.83
CA PRO A 159 -14.18 0.26 -5.89
C PRO A 159 -13.11 -0.62 -6.55
N VAL A 160 -13.46 -1.86 -6.82
CA VAL A 160 -12.61 -2.89 -7.41
C VAL A 160 -13.02 -3.13 -8.85
N TRP A 161 -12.06 -3.14 -9.77
CA TRP A 161 -12.32 -3.54 -11.16
C TRP A 161 -12.81 -4.99 -11.20
N ASP A 162 -13.87 -5.21 -11.97
CA ASP A 162 -14.39 -6.55 -12.24
C ASP A 162 -13.95 -6.98 -13.65
N PRO A 163 -12.83 -7.73 -13.80
CA PRO A 163 -12.33 -8.14 -15.10
C PRO A 163 -13.26 -9.21 -15.69
N GLY A 164 -13.66 -9.06 -16.92
CA GLY A 164 -14.52 -10.01 -17.62
C GLY A 164 -15.54 -9.36 -18.53
N ALA A 165 -15.78 -8.05 -18.36
CA ALA A 165 -16.58 -7.27 -19.28
C ALA A 165 -15.71 -6.51 -20.29
N ALA A 166 -16.25 -6.32 -21.49
CA ALA A 166 -15.71 -5.36 -22.45
C ALA A 166 -15.93 -3.94 -21.92
N GLY A 167 -14.94 -3.08 -22.04
CA GLY A 167 -15.03 -1.70 -21.55
C GLY A 167 -13.68 -1.01 -21.63
N VAL A 168 -13.56 0.12 -20.96
CA VAL A 168 -12.29 0.85 -20.90
C VAL A 168 -11.63 0.63 -19.55
N LEU A 169 -10.42 0.08 -19.55
CA LEU A 169 -9.53 0.02 -18.40
C LEU A 169 -8.49 1.13 -18.53
N LEU A 170 -8.58 2.13 -17.67
CA LEU A 170 -7.67 3.26 -17.58
C LEU A 170 -6.70 3.07 -16.40
N LEU A 171 -5.43 2.88 -16.68
CA LEU A 171 -4.36 2.65 -15.71
C LEU A 171 -3.52 3.93 -15.61
N VAL A 172 -3.52 4.61 -14.45
CA VAL A 172 -2.84 5.89 -14.25
C VAL A 172 -1.75 5.75 -13.19
N GLY A 173 -0.49 5.89 -13.59
CA GLY A 173 0.66 5.78 -12.69
C GLY A 173 0.72 4.45 -11.94
N THR A 174 0.27 3.36 -12.57
CA THR A 174 0.22 2.02 -11.98
C THR A 174 0.77 0.96 -12.92
N ASN A 175 1.52 0.00 -12.36
CA ASN A 175 2.16 -1.08 -13.12
C ASN A 175 1.80 -2.46 -12.50
N PRO A 176 0.55 -2.94 -12.69
CA PRO A 176 0.08 -4.19 -12.08
C PRO A 176 0.88 -5.43 -12.48
N VAL A 177 1.52 -5.45 -13.64
CA VAL A 177 2.40 -6.57 -14.05
C VAL A 177 3.57 -6.75 -13.07
N VAL A 178 4.04 -5.68 -12.43
CA VAL A 178 5.11 -5.72 -11.41
C VAL A 178 4.54 -5.74 -9.99
N SER A 179 3.57 -4.86 -9.70
CA SER A 179 3.03 -4.64 -8.34
C SER A 179 1.83 -5.51 -7.99
N HIS A 180 1.20 -6.15 -8.94
CA HIS A 180 -0.13 -6.81 -8.86
C HIS A 180 -1.31 -5.84 -8.69
N GLY A 181 -1.07 -4.53 -8.79
CA GLY A 181 -2.09 -3.50 -8.69
C GLY A 181 -2.15 -2.83 -7.32
N TYR A 182 -2.99 -1.81 -7.27
CA TYR A 182 -3.25 -0.99 -6.09
C TYR A 182 -4.74 -0.61 -6.08
N GLY A 183 -5.43 -0.83 -4.96
CA GLY A 183 -6.89 -0.70 -4.90
C GLY A 183 -7.65 -1.89 -5.51
N THR A 184 -7.25 -2.34 -6.69
CA THR A 184 -7.63 -3.65 -7.25
C THR A 184 -6.38 -4.50 -7.41
N THR A 185 -6.34 -5.67 -6.79
CA THR A 185 -5.17 -6.56 -6.84
C THR A 185 -5.44 -7.77 -7.71
N LEU A 186 -4.53 -8.00 -8.65
CA LEU A 186 -4.67 -8.98 -9.72
C LEU A 186 -3.69 -10.15 -9.54
N PRO A 187 -4.16 -11.34 -9.18
CA PRO A 187 -3.37 -12.54 -9.40
C PRO A 187 -3.25 -12.76 -10.92
N ASP A 188 -2.04 -13.01 -11.43
CA ASP A 188 -1.77 -13.10 -12.87
C ASP A 188 -2.25 -11.87 -13.69
N PRO A 189 -1.67 -10.70 -13.47
CA PRO A 189 -2.14 -9.48 -14.11
C PRO A 189 -2.06 -9.56 -15.64
N VAL A 190 -1.05 -10.22 -16.21
CA VAL A 190 -0.92 -10.39 -17.68
C VAL A 190 -2.11 -11.14 -18.26
N ARG A 191 -2.56 -12.20 -17.59
CA ARG A 191 -3.75 -12.94 -18.02
C ARG A 191 -4.99 -12.07 -18.00
N HIS A 192 -5.22 -11.33 -16.92
CA HIS A 192 -6.40 -10.45 -16.80
C HIS A 192 -6.41 -9.33 -17.85
N LEU A 193 -5.26 -8.71 -18.13
CA LEU A 193 -5.16 -7.71 -19.20
C LEU A 193 -5.44 -8.30 -20.57
N ARG A 194 -4.87 -9.49 -20.85
CA ARG A 194 -5.13 -10.19 -22.12
C ARG A 194 -6.59 -10.61 -22.25
N ASP A 195 -7.19 -11.16 -21.20
CA ASP A 195 -8.56 -11.64 -21.22
C ASP A 195 -9.54 -10.47 -21.41
N HIS A 196 -9.28 -9.31 -20.79
CA HIS A 196 -10.04 -8.07 -21.02
C HIS A 196 -10.01 -7.64 -22.50
N ARG A 197 -8.83 -7.64 -23.13
CA ARG A 197 -8.71 -7.33 -24.56
C ARG A 197 -9.43 -8.34 -25.46
N HIS A 198 -9.35 -9.64 -25.14
CA HIS A 198 -10.06 -10.69 -25.88
C HIS A 198 -11.57 -10.56 -25.76
N ALA A 199 -12.09 -10.02 -24.65
CA ALA A 199 -13.50 -9.68 -24.50
C ALA A 199 -13.92 -8.42 -25.26
N GLY A 200 -13.00 -7.76 -25.99
CA GLY A 200 -13.26 -6.53 -26.73
C GLY A 200 -13.00 -5.24 -25.95
N GLY A 201 -12.48 -5.34 -24.74
CA GLY A 201 -12.11 -4.19 -23.92
C GLY A 201 -10.88 -3.45 -24.44
N ARG A 202 -10.75 -2.20 -24.05
CA ARG A 202 -9.63 -1.31 -24.36
C ARG A 202 -8.82 -1.00 -23.12
N ILE A 203 -7.48 -1.05 -23.23
CA ILE A 203 -6.55 -0.73 -22.14
C ILE A 203 -5.77 0.52 -22.48
N TRP A 204 -5.92 1.54 -21.64
CA TRP A 204 -5.16 2.78 -21.67
C TRP A 204 -4.19 2.82 -20.49
N VAL A 205 -2.93 3.15 -20.74
CA VAL A 205 -1.90 3.36 -19.72
C VAL A 205 -1.38 4.79 -19.79
N LEU A 206 -1.54 5.54 -18.74
CA LEU A 206 -0.97 6.87 -18.53
C LEU A 206 0.22 6.71 -17.57
N ASP A 207 1.43 6.71 -18.09
CA ASP A 207 2.66 6.51 -17.32
C ASP A 207 3.86 7.13 -18.09
N PRO A 208 4.77 7.87 -17.44
CA PRO A 208 5.94 8.42 -18.11
C PRO A 208 6.93 7.35 -18.61
N VAL A 209 6.78 6.12 -18.14
CA VAL A 209 7.63 4.99 -18.54
C VAL A 209 6.81 3.99 -19.34
N HIS A 210 7.36 3.49 -20.45
CA HIS A 210 6.77 2.34 -21.15
C HIS A 210 7.02 1.07 -20.32
N THR A 211 6.15 0.88 -19.32
CA THR A 211 6.25 -0.18 -18.32
C THR A 211 5.91 -1.57 -18.89
N ALA A 212 6.17 -2.62 -18.10
CA ALA A 212 5.71 -3.97 -18.44
C ALA A 212 4.19 -4.04 -18.62
N THR A 213 3.42 -3.20 -17.93
CA THR A 213 1.97 -3.08 -18.13
C THR A 213 1.63 -2.36 -19.45
N ALA A 214 2.36 -1.29 -19.79
CA ALA A 214 2.16 -0.56 -21.05
C ALA A 214 2.38 -1.46 -22.28
N ALA A 215 3.26 -2.46 -22.17
CA ALA A 215 3.47 -3.44 -23.24
C ALA A 215 2.21 -4.32 -23.54
N HIS A 216 1.22 -4.33 -22.65
CA HIS A 216 -0.06 -5.02 -22.83
C HIS A 216 -1.22 -4.07 -23.15
N ALA A 217 -0.98 -2.76 -23.22
CA ALA A 217 -2.01 -1.75 -23.49
C ALA A 217 -2.32 -1.62 -24.98
N ASP A 218 -3.52 -1.14 -25.29
CA ASP A 218 -3.89 -0.71 -26.64
C ASP A 218 -3.37 0.70 -26.94
N ARG A 219 -3.26 1.53 -25.89
CA ARG A 219 -2.73 2.89 -25.95
C ARG A 219 -1.85 3.17 -24.73
N HIS A 220 -0.69 3.74 -24.97
CA HIS A 220 0.20 4.27 -23.95
C HIS A 220 0.39 5.76 -24.14
N VAL A 221 0.08 6.54 -23.11
CA VAL A 221 0.27 7.99 -23.07
C VAL A 221 1.44 8.28 -22.15
N ALA A 222 2.61 8.54 -22.72
CA ALA A 222 3.82 8.85 -21.98
C ALA A 222 3.80 10.33 -21.53
N LEU A 223 2.93 10.66 -20.58
CA LEU A 223 2.73 12.03 -20.12
C LEU A 223 3.88 12.53 -19.24
N ARG A 224 4.07 13.86 -19.18
CA ARG A 224 5.02 14.49 -18.25
C ARG A 224 4.57 14.23 -16.81
N PRO A 225 5.45 13.77 -15.89
CA PRO A 225 5.10 13.57 -14.49
C PRO A 225 4.45 14.80 -13.87
N GLY A 226 3.34 14.60 -13.13
CA GLY A 226 2.55 15.66 -12.51
C GLY A 226 1.55 16.36 -13.44
N SER A 227 1.43 15.93 -14.70
CA SER A 227 0.38 16.40 -15.62
C SER A 227 -0.89 15.54 -15.60
N ASP A 228 -0.91 14.46 -14.82
CA ASP A 228 -2.07 13.57 -14.64
C ASP A 228 -3.33 14.35 -14.29
N VAL A 229 -3.21 15.32 -13.38
CA VAL A 229 -4.33 16.18 -12.93
C VAL A 229 -4.96 16.94 -14.10
N VAL A 230 -4.13 17.62 -14.91
CA VAL A 230 -4.66 18.43 -16.04
C VAL A 230 -5.24 17.55 -17.13
N VAL A 231 -4.66 16.38 -17.37
CA VAL A 231 -5.17 15.41 -18.35
C VAL A 231 -6.53 14.86 -17.92
N LEU A 232 -6.65 14.36 -16.68
CA LEU A 232 -7.92 13.82 -16.19
C LEU A 232 -8.98 14.91 -16.05
N ALA A 233 -8.61 16.13 -15.63
CA ALA A 233 -9.53 17.27 -15.57
C ALA A 233 -10.07 17.64 -16.96
N ALA A 234 -9.22 17.66 -17.99
CA ALA A 234 -9.63 17.97 -19.36
C ALA A 234 -10.49 16.86 -19.97
N VAL A 235 -10.14 15.59 -19.75
CA VAL A 235 -10.96 14.44 -20.18
C VAL A 235 -12.33 14.51 -19.52
N THR A 236 -12.39 14.75 -18.20
CA THR A 236 -13.65 14.88 -17.48
C THR A 236 -14.48 16.07 -17.97
N ASN A 237 -13.83 17.23 -18.21
CA ASN A 237 -14.52 18.39 -18.77
C ASN A 237 -15.10 18.11 -20.16
N ALA A 238 -14.36 17.42 -21.03
CA ALA A 238 -14.84 17.05 -22.36
C ALA A 238 -16.06 16.10 -22.31
N LEU A 239 -16.17 15.25 -21.28
CA LEU A 239 -17.30 14.36 -21.09
C LEU A 239 -18.59 15.11 -20.70
N PHE A 240 -18.52 16.33 -20.14
CA PHE A 240 -19.68 17.16 -19.88
C PHE A 240 -20.42 17.61 -21.16
N ALA A 241 -19.82 17.44 -22.34
CA ALA A 241 -20.54 17.60 -23.60
C ALA A 241 -21.52 16.44 -23.90
N ASP A 242 -21.45 15.33 -23.16
CA ASP A 242 -22.43 14.26 -23.16
C ASP A 242 -23.53 14.58 -22.13
N PRO A 243 -24.79 14.77 -22.54
CA PRO A 243 -25.90 15.03 -21.61
C PRO A 243 -26.10 13.93 -20.56
N GLU A 244 -25.82 12.68 -20.95
CA GLU A 244 -25.96 11.54 -20.02
C GLU A 244 -24.94 11.56 -18.89
N PHE A 245 -23.70 12.05 -19.15
CA PHE A 245 -22.69 12.22 -18.12
C PHE A 245 -23.15 13.20 -17.03
N SER A 246 -23.71 14.35 -17.46
CA SER A 246 -24.27 15.35 -16.54
C SER A 246 -25.47 14.79 -15.78
N ALA A 247 -26.40 14.11 -16.46
CA ALA A 247 -27.61 13.54 -15.84
C ALA A 247 -27.26 12.48 -14.78
N ARG A 248 -26.20 11.66 -15.02
CA ARG A 248 -25.74 10.68 -14.02
C ARG A 248 -25.13 11.36 -12.80
N LEU A 249 -24.31 12.39 -12.98
CA LEU A 249 -23.78 13.15 -11.84
C LEU A 249 -24.90 13.81 -11.03
N GLU A 250 -25.92 14.41 -11.67
CA GLU A 250 -27.06 15.01 -10.98
C GLU A 250 -27.89 13.97 -10.21
N ARG A 251 -28.03 12.76 -10.78
CA ARG A 251 -28.78 11.66 -10.14
C ARG A 251 -28.02 11.06 -8.96
N ASP A 252 -26.71 10.85 -9.06
CA ASP A 252 -25.94 10.00 -8.15
C ASP A 252 -25.07 10.77 -7.16
N ALA A 253 -24.76 12.05 -7.42
CA ALA A 253 -24.08 12.91 -6.48
C ALA A 253 -25.04 13.73 -5.61
N VAL A 254 -24.50 14.40 -4.59
CA VAL A 254 -25.22 15.36 -3.76
C VAL A 254 -25.77 16.48 -4.63
N VAL A 255 -26.94 16.99 -4.29
CA VAL A 255 -27.64 18.04 -5.06
C VAL A 255 -26.76 19.29 -5.20
N GLY A 256 -26.53 19.70 -6.43
CA GLY A 256 -25.69 20.86 -6.77
C GLY A 256 -24.24 20.53 -7.09
N ASP A 257 -23.73 19.36 -6.70
CA ASP A 257 -22.34 18.97 -6.92
C ASP A 257 -21.98 18.92 -8.40
N ALA A 258 -22.84 18.40 -9.27
CA ALA A 258 -22.60 18.32 -10.71
C ALA A 258 -22.28 19.69 -11.34
N ALA A 259 -23.03 20.72 -10.96
CA ALA A 259 -22.84 22.09 -11.47
C ALA A 259 -21.51 22.69 -10.95
N GLN A 260 -21.18 22.46 -9.67
CA GLN A 260 -19.94 22.95 -9.07
C GLN A 260 -18.72 22.27 -9.69
N VAL A 261 -18.74 20.94 -9.85
CA VAL A 261 -17.67 20.17 -10.51
C VAL A 261 -17.47 20.64 -11.94
N ARG A 262 -18.58 20.81 -12.71
CA ARG A 262 -18.52 21.35 -14.08
C ARG A 262 -17.87 22.73 -14.12
N THR A 263 -18.21 23.61 -13.21
CA THR A 263 -17.64 24.96 -13.10
C THR A 263 -16.14 24.90 -12.80
N ALA A 264 -15.72 24.07 -11.86
CA ALA A 264 -14.31 23.92 -11.47
C ALA A 264 -13.46 23.38 -12.64
N LEU A 265 -14.03 22.51 -13.48
CA LEU A 265 -13.33 21.87 -14.60
C LEU A 265 -13.37 22.67 -15.91
N ALA A 266 -14.25 23.67 -16.05
CA ALA A 266 -14.55 24.36 -17.32
C ALA A 266 -13.33 24.96 -18.04
N ARG A 267 -12.28 25.33 -17.30
CA ARG A 267 -11.04 25.90 -17.86
C ARG A 267 -10.07 24.86 -18.46
N PHE A 268 -10.25 23.57 -18.18
CA PHE A 268 -9.34 22.53 -18.66
C PHE A 268 -9.77 22.03 -20.02
N THR A 269 -9.03 22.41 -21.06
CA THR A 269 -9.26 21.93 -22.44
C THR A 269 -8.31 20.79 -22.79
N LEU A 270 -8.70 19.92 -23.73
CA LEU A 270 -7.82 18.85 -24.21
C LEU A 270 -6.54 19.41 -24.82
N ALA A 271 -6.62 20.52 -25.55
CA ALA A 271 -5.47 21.21 -26.15
C ALA A 271 -4.47 21.72 -25.09
N ASP A 272 -4.96 22.33 -23.99
CA ASP A 272 -4.09 22.81 -22.91
C ASP A 272 -3.47 21.64 -22.15
N ALA A 273 -4.23 20.57 -21.92
CA ALA A 273 -3.77 19.37 -21.26
C ALA A 273 -2.70 18.65 -22.11
N ALA A 274 -2.89 18.53 -23.39
CA ALA A 274 -1.92 17.93 -24.32
C ALA A 274 -0.59 18.70 -24.31
N ARG A 275 -0.65 20.04 -24.34
CA ARG A 275 0.56 20.89 -24.22
C ARG A 275 1.25 20.73 -22.85
N ALA A 276 0.50 20.73 -21.75
CA ALA A 276 1.06 20.58 -20.40
C ALA A 276 1.70 19.21 -20.19
N ALA A 277 1.05 18.16 -20.70
CA ALA A 277 1.54 16.80 -20.63
C ALA A 277 2.61 16.46 -21.69
N ASP A 278 2.77 17.34 -22.70
CA ASP A 278 3.64 17.15 -23.87
C ASP A 278 3.33 15.81 -24.57
N VAL A 279 2.08 15.68 -24.99
CA VAL A 279 1.52 14.53 -25.70
C VAL A 279 0.68 15.00 -26.90
N ASP A 280 0.39 14.09 -27.82
CA ASP A 280 -0.51 14.38 -28.95
C ASP A 280 -1.95 14.57 -28.43
N GLU A 281 -2.57 15.70 -28.79
CA GLU A 281 -3.96 16.02 -28.44
C GLU A 281 -4.94 14.96 -28.98
N ALA A 282 -4.65 14.36 -30.15
CA ALA A 282 -5.47 13.31 -30.75
C ALA A 282 -5.62 12.10 -29.81
N LEU A 283 -4.59 11.73 -29.04
CA LEU A 283 -4.68 10.66 -28.07
C LEU A 283 -5.70 10.96 -26.96
N LEU A 284 -5.82 12.23 -26.53
CA LEU A 284 -6.80 12.62 -25.50
C LEU A 284 -8.22 12.62 -26.08
N HIS A 285 -8.39 12.99 -27.35
CA HIS A 285 -9.67 12.85 -28.04
C HIS A 285 -10.08 11.39 -28.21
N ASP A 286 -9.14 10.49 -28.55
CA ASP A 286 -9.38 9.05 -28.64
C ASP A 286 -9.82 8.47 -27.28
N LEU A 287 -9.16 8.88 -26.19
CA LEU A 287 -9.54 8.45 -24.84
C LEU A 287 -10.96 8.87 -24.47
N VAL A 288 -11.34 10.13 -24.76
CA VAL A 288 -12.70 10.62 -24.52
C VAL A 288 -13.72 9.83 -25.37
N ALA A 289 -13.38 9.54 -26.64
CA ALA A 289 -14.25 8.76 -27.52
C ALA A 289 -14.45 7.32 -27.02
N ASP A 290 -13.37 6.64 -26.60
CA ASP A 290 -13.43 5.27 -26.06
C ASP A 290 -14.26 5.23 -24.77
N VAL A 291 -14.10 6.21 -23.86
CA VAL A 291 -14.90 6.29 -22.62
C VAL A 291 -16.38 6.52 -22.93
N ARG A 292 -16.71 7.39 -23.88
CA ARG A 292 -18.10 7.62 -24.31
C ARG A 292 -18.73 6.39 -24.95
N ALA A 293 -17.96 5.59 -25.67
CA ALA A 293 -18.44 4.37 -26.32
C ALA A 293 -18.75 3.23 -25.35
N ALA A 294 -18.31 3.32 -24.09
CA ALA A 294 -18.45 2.28 -23.07
C ALA A 294 -19.18 2.80 -21.79
N PRO A 295 -20.44 3.26 -21.88
CA PRO A 295 -21.16 3.79 -20.73
C PRO A 295 -21.38 2.68 -19.68
N GLY A 296 -21.09 3.00 -18.41
CA GLY A 296 -21.18 2.04 -17.32
C GLY A 296 -20.02 1.03 -17.26
N GLN A 297 -19.06 1.08 -18.18
CA GLN A 297 -17.99 0.08 -18.31
C GLN A 297 -16.59 0.70 -18.26
N LEU A 298 -16.43 1.80 -17.52
CA LEU A 298 -15.12 2.39 -17.25
C LEU A 298 -14.57 1.83 -15.93
N ALA A 299 -13.34 1.33 -15.96
CA ALA A 299 -12.55 1.09 -14.77
C ALA A 299 -11.33 2.01 -14.75
N VAL A 300 -11.08 2.67 -13.62
CA VAL A 300 -9.93 3.56 -13.43
C VAL A 300 -9.12 3.08 -12.24
N LEU A 301 -7.88 2.68 -12.48
CA LEU A 301 -6.94 2.25 -11.45
C LEU A 301 -5.79 3.25 -11.36
N CYS A 302 -5.72 3.98 -10.25
CA CYS A 302 -4.62 4.86 -9.93
C CYS A 302 -3.61 4.11 -9.05
N GLY A 303 -2.32 4.36 -9.26
CA GLY A 303 -1.26 3.71 -8.49
C GLY A 303 -0.42 4.68 -7.68
N THR A 304 0.64 4.16 -7.06
CA THR A 304 1.58 4.97 -6.26
C THR A 304 2.30 6.04 -7.08
N GLY A 305 2.37 5.90 -8.40
CA GLY A 305 2.89 6.94 -9.30
C GLY A 305 2.09 8.24 -9.23
N THR A 306 0.78 8.14 -8.93
CA THR A 306 -0.11 9.30 -8.76
C THR A 306 -0.31 9.67 -7.30
N THR A 307 -0.57 8.70 -6.39
CA THR A 307 -0.82 9.02 -4.97
C THR A 307 0.39 9.66 -4.29
N MET A 308 1.60 9.32 -4.70
CA MET A 308 2.86 9.88 -4.21
C MET A 308 3.35 11.11 -4.99
N ALA A 309 2.58 11.58 -5.98
CA ALA A 309 2.88 12.78 -6.73
C ALA A 309 2.27 14.02 -6.08
N ARG A 310 2.78 15.19 -6.46
CA ARG A 310 2.17 16.45 -6.07
C ARG A 310 0.72 16.50 -6.54
N ASP A 311 -0.19 16.88 -5.65
CA ASP A 311 -1.63 16.94 -5.90
C ASP A 311 -2.27 15.60 -6.31
N GLY A 312 -1.68 14.45 -5.90
CA GLY A 312 -2.24 13.12 -6.13
C GLY A 312 -3.66 12.95 -5.61
N ILE A 313 -4.07 13.74 -4.61
CA ILE A 313 -5.45 13.80 -4.13
C ILE A 313 -6.43 14.25 -5.22
N LEU A 314 -6.02 15.15 -6.12
CA LEU A 314 -6.87 15.59 -7.24
C LEU A 314 -7.04 14.50 -8.29
N VAL A 315 -6.01 13.68 -8.53
CA VAL A 315 -6.10 12.52 -9.42
C VAL A 315 -7.13 11.53 -8.89
N GLU A 316 -7.05 11.23 -7.58
CA GLU A 316 -7.98 10.31 -6.94
C GLU A 316 -9.42 10.85 -6.94
N TRP A 317 -9.61 12.14 -6.66
CA TRP A 317 -10.92 12.78 -6.76
C TRP A 317 -11.49 12.74 -8.19
N LEU A 318 -10.71 13.06 -9.21
CA LEU A 318 -11.12 12.98 -10.62
C LEU A 318 -11.48 11.55 -11.03
N ARG A 319 -10.81 10.54 -10.48
CA ARG A 319 -11.19 9.13 -10.64
C ARG A 319 -12.65 8.88 -10.19
N TRP A 320 -13.03 9.39 -9.02
CA TRP A 320 -14.40 9.25 -8.53
C TRP A 320 -15.39 10.01 -9.40
N VAL A 321 -15.11 11.25 -9.80
CA VAL A 321 -15.96 12.05 -10.70
C VAL A 321 -16.19 11.32 -12.03
N LEU A 322 -15.13 10.76 -12.63
CA LEU A 322 -15.21 9.97 -13.85
C LEU A 322 -16.10 8.74 -13.67
N LEU A 323 -15.90 7.98 -12.63
CA LEU A 323 -16.65 6.74 -12.36
C LEU A 323 -18.14 7.00 -12.09
N VAL A 324 -18.46 8.05 -11.32
CA VAL A 324 -19.87 8.45 -11.09
C VAL A 324 -20.50 8.98 -12.36
N GLY A 325 -19.83 9.89 -13.09
CA GLY A 325 -20.38 10.51 -14.30
C GLY A 325 -20.58 9.55 -15.48
N THR A 326 -19.72 8.53 -15.59
CA THR A 326 -19.89 7.46 -16.59
C THR A 326 -20.89 6.39 -16.14
N GLY A 327 -21.36 6.42 -14.87
CA GLY A 327 -22.24 5.39 -14.30
C GLY A 327 -21.55 4.04 -14.09
N SER A 328 -20.24 4.05 -13.85
CA SER A 328 -19.40 2.84 -13.81
C SER A 328 -19.16 2.31 -12.40
N LEU A 329 -19.85 2.84 -11.37
CA LEU A 329 -19.76 2.37 -9.99
C LEU A 329 -20.92 1.47 -9.61
N ASP A 330 -20.60 0.35 -8.98
CA ASP A 330 -21.53 -0.65 -8.45
C ASP A 330 -22.47 -1.21 -9.52
N VAL A 331 -21.92 -1.46 -10.70
CA VAL A 331 -22.61 -2.02 -11.87
C VAL A 331 -21.78 -3.12 -12.52
N ASP A 332 -22.46 -4.01 -13.25
CA ASP A 332 -21.81 -5.06 -14.02
C ASP A 332 -20.95 -4.45 -15.15
N GLY A 333 -19.73 -4.94 -15.26
CA GLY A 333 -18.74 -4.45 -16.25
C GLY A 333 -18.00 -3.18 -15.86
N GLY A 334 -18.39 -2.53 -14.77
CA GLY A 334 -17.70 -1.37 -14.19
C GLY A 334 -16.81 -1.75 -13.01
N MET A 335 -16.83 -0.93 -11.98
CA MET A 335 -16.15 -1.18 -10.71
C MET A 335 -17.19 -1.46 -9.62
N ARG A 336 -16.94 -2.49 -8.82
CA ARG A 336 -17.86 -2.91 -7.76
C ARG A 336 -17.27 -2.70 -6.38
N PHE A 337 -18.12 -2.58 -5.38
CA PHE A 337 -17.73 -2.62 -3.98
C PHE A 337 -17.83 -4.05 -3.46
N ARG A 338 -16.90 -4.41 -2.55
CA ARG A 338 -16.86 -5.73 -1.94
C ARG A 338 -16.84 -5.60 -0.41
N PRO A 339 -17.59 -6.44 0.31
CA PRO A 339 -17.42 -6.53 1.75
C PRO A 339 -16.05 -7.09 2.09
N GLY A 340 -15.53 -6.70 3.26
CA GLY A 340 -14.35 -7.34 3.83
C GLY A 340 -14.66 -8.72 4.41
N PRO A 341 -13.65 -9.43 4.91
CA PRO A 341 -13.83 -10.76 5.50
C PRO A 341 -14.68 -10.73 6.79
N PHE A 342 -14.77 -9.57 7.42
CA PHE A 342 -15.58 -9.33 8.61
C PHE A 342 -16.86 -8.53 8.32
N GLY A 343 -17.36 -8.59 7.08
CA GLY A 343 -18.63 -8.00 6.69
C GLY A 343 -18.52 -6.70 5.89
N ARG A 344 -19.66 -6.05 5.72
CA ARG A 344 -19.78 -4.78 4.99
C ARG A 344 -19.22 -3.62 5.83
N PRO A 345 -18.63 -2.59 5.20
CA PRO A 345 -18.19 -1.41 5.91
C PRO A 345 -19.38 -0.70 6.58
N ALA A 346 -19.09 -0.02 7.70
CA ALA A 346 -20.09 0.77 8.40
C ALA A 346 -20.63 1.90 7.51
N ALA A 347 -21.84 2.37 7.82
CA ALA A 347 -22.44 3.53 7.17
C ALA A 347 -21.49 4.74 7.26
N GLY A 348 -21.30 5.41 6.15
CA GLY A 348 -20.47 6.59 6.04
C GLY A 348 -21.09 7.79 6.78
N ARG A 349 -20.23 8.75 7.13
CA ARG A 349 -20.65 10.04 7.69
C ARG A 349 -20.10 11.16 6.80
N PRO A 350 -20.82 12.26 6.62
CA PRO A 350 -20.28 13.40 5.88
C PRO A 350 -18.90 13.76 6.40
N TRP A 351 -17.96 13.88 5.47
CA TRP A 351 -16.57 14.18 5.84
C TRP A 351 -16.45 15.58 6.44
N VAL A 352 -15.69 15.68 7.49
CA VAL A 352 -15.31 16.93 8.14
C VAL A 352 -13.79 16.90 8.32
N ALA A 353 -13.12 18.02 8.03
CA ALA A 353 -11.70 18.15 8.27
C ALA A 353 -11.39 17.98 9.76
N THR A 354 -10.39 17.17 10.09
CA THR A 354 -9.92 16.96 11.46
C THR A 354 -8.65 17.77 11.69
N PRO A 355 -8.69 18.88 12.46
CA PRO A 355 -7.55 19.76 12.65
C PRO A 355 -6.48 19.20 13.61
N ASP A 356 -6.79 18.11 14.34
CA ASP A 356 -5.95 17.60 15.44
C ASP A 356 -4.75 16.79 14.90
N GLY A 357 -3.81 17.48 14.28
CA GLY A 357 -2.56 16.92 13.78
C GLY A 357 -1.51 16.66 14.87
N PRO A 358 -0.27 16.31 14.47
CA PRO A 358 0.85 16.18 15.40
C PRO A 358 1.21 17.52 16.02
N ALA A 359 1.58 17.53 17.29
CA ALA A 359 1.92 18.78 18.01
C ALA A 359 3.12 19.52 17.41
N SER A 360 4.11 18.77 16.88
CA SER A 360 5.28 19.33 16.18
C SER A 360 4.97 19.80 14.75
N ARG A 361 3.84 19.38 14.17
CA ARG A 361 3.41 19.69 12.82
C ARG A 361 1.90 20.00 12.80
N PRO A 362 1.49 21.12 13.45
CA PRO A 362 0.07 21.53 13.51
C PRO A 362 -0.51 21.92 12.13
N ASP A 363 0.35 22.07 11.13
CA ASP A 363 0.01 22.28 9.72
C ASP A 363 -0.53 21.02 9.01
N LEU A 364 -0.37 19.85 9.61
CA LEU A 364 -0.79 18.56 9.02
C LEU A 364 -1.98 17.97 9.80
N PRO A 365 -3.09 17.60 9.11
CA PRO A 365 -4.23 16.98 9.76
C PRO A 365 -4.00 15.48 10.05
N ARG A 366 -4.93 14.86 10.77
CA ARG A 366 -5.06 13.39 10.80
C ARG A 366 -5.74 12.91 9.51
N VAL A 367 -5.32 11.75 9.02
CA VAL A 367 -5.97 11.07 7.90
C VAL A 367 -6.50 9.73 8.38
N ALA A 368 -7.81 9.50 8.25
CA ALA A 368 -8.48 8.29 8.73
C ALA A 368 -8.15 7.94 10.21
N GLY A 369 -8.09 8.96 11.07
CA GLY A 369 -7.77 8.83 12.50
C GLY A 369 -6.28 8.64 12.83
N GLN A 370 -5.40 8.61 11.83
CA GLN A 370 -3.97 8.36 11.98
C GLN A 370 -3.18 9.67 11.93
N LEU A 371 -2.12 9.76 12.73
CA LEU A 371 -1.13 10.81 12.59
C LEU A 371 -0.28 10.60 11.33
N PRO A 372 0.13 11.68 10.64
CA PRO A 372 1.04 11.59 9.51
C PRO A 372 2.36 10.93 9.89
N ALA A 373 2.69 9.79 9.27
CA ALA A 373 3.95 9.11 9.55
C ALA A 373 5.17 9.96 9.20
N VAL A 374 5.04 10.88 8.24
CA VAL A 374 6.09 11.85 7.88
C VAL A 374 6.48 12.77 9.05
N ALA A 375 5.57 13.02 10.00
CA ALA A 375 5.82 13.84 11.17
C ALA A 375 6.45 13.07 12.35
N MET A 376 6.57 11.75 12.27
CA MET A 376 7.04 10.91 13.38
C MET A 376 8.44 11.33 13.86
N ALA A 377 9.37 11.64 12.95
CA ALA A 377 10.69 12.13 13.32
C ALA A 377 10.66 13.53 13.97
N ASP A 378 9.70 14.37 13.62
CA ASP A 378 9.49 15.67 14.25
C ASP A 378 8.92 15.53 15.66
N GLU A 379 7.96 14.62 15.87
CA GLU A 379 7.40 14.28 17.19
C GLU A 379 8.48 13.76 18.16
N ILE A 380 9.38 12.87 17.67
CA ILE A 380 10.51 12.38 18.47
C ILE A 380 11.47 13.53 18.80
N ALA A 381 11.84 14.34 17.81
CA ALA A 381 12.76 15.47 18.00
C ALA A 381 12.23 16.51 19.00
N ALA A 382 10.92 16.72 19.02
CA ALA A 382 10.23 17.62 19.96
C ALA A 382 10.05 17.01 21.37
N GLY A 383 10.32 15.71 21.55
CA GLY A 383 10.12 15.00 22.81
C GLY A 383 8.66 14.60 23.09
N ASN A 384 7.76 14.80 22.13
CA ASN A 384 6.35 14.40 22.23
C ASN A 384 6.18 12.89 22.10
N LEU A 385 7.05 12.24 21.34
CA LEU A 385 7.12 10.78 21.16
C LEU A 385 8.43 10.26 21.76
N ARG A 386 8.33 9.42 22.78
CA ARG A 386 9.45 8.91 23.56
C ARG A 386 9.63 7.40 23.45
N ALA A 387 8.54 6.68 23.19
CA ALA A 387 8.59 5.25 22.93
C ALA A 387 7.74 4.90 21.70
N LEU A 388 8.17 3.92 20.91
CA LEU A 388 7.49 3.51 19.69
C LEU A 388 7.46 1.99 19.57
N VAL A 389 6.26 1.44 19.32
CA VAL A 389 6.07 0.03 18.93
C VAL A 389 5.85 -0.03 17.43
N VAL A 390 6.76 -0.67 16.71
CA VAL A 390 6.72 -0.86 15.25
C VAL A 390 6.23 -2.26 14.94
N LEU A 391 5.17 -2.38 14.15
CA LEU A 391 4.57 -3.66 13.77
C LEU A 391 4.78 -3.92 12.28
N GLY A 392 5.72 -4.80 11.95
CA GLY A 392 5.99 -5.28 10.60
C GLY A 392 6.37 -4.19 9.61
N GLY A 393 7.31 -3.30 9.97
CA GLY A 393 7.70 -2.17 9.14
C GLY A 393 9.18 -1.77 9.25
N ASN A 394 9.66 -1.06 8.22
CA ASN A 394 11.04 -0.58 8.14
C ASN A 394 11.10 0.94 7.89
N PRO A 395 10.61 1.79 8.85
CA PRO A 395 10.62 3.23 8.72
C PRO A 395 12.03 3.82 8.51
N ALA A 396 13.07 3.21 9.06
CA ALA A 396 14.47 3.62 8.88
C ALA A 396 14.93 3.63 7.41
N THR A 397 14.20 2.96 6.51
CA THR A 397 14.49 2.91 5.06
C THR A 397 13.35 3.49 4.22
N ALA A 398 12.11 3.30 4.62
CA ALA A 398 10.94 3.63 3.80
C ALA A 398 10.58 5.13 3.83
N PHE A 399 10.87 5.83 4.91
CA PHE A 399 10.45 7.22 5.09
C PHE A 399 11.35 8.21 4.31
N PRO A 400 10.80 9.36 3.91
CA PRO A 400 11.61 10.49 3.46
C PRO A 400 12.67 10.90 4.49
N ASP A 401 13.81 11.36 4.03
CA ASP A 401 14.98 11.69 4.86
C ASP A 401 15.36 10.55 5.83
N PRO A 402 15.74 9.38 5.30
CA PRO A 402 16.01 8.19 6.12
C PRO A 402 17.17 8.38 7.10
N ALA A 403 18.09 9.31 6.85
CA ALA A 403 19.18 9.61 7.76
C ALA A 403 18.64 10.24 9.06
N ARG A 404 17.80 11.26 8.93
CA ARG A 404 17.14 11.91 10.07
C ARG A 404 16.21 10.94 10.80
N VAL A 405 15.45 10.12 10.08
CA VAL A 405 14.57 9.11 10.71
C VAL A 405 15.39 8.16 11.57
N ARG A 406 16.50 7.61 11.09
CA ARG A 406 17.38 6.75 11.88
C ARG A 406 17.96 7.46 13.10
N GLU A 407 18.42 8.70 12.94
CA GLU A 407 18.92 9.51 14.06
C GLU A 407 17.84 9.66 15.16
N GLN A 408 16.61 10.01 14.77
CA GLN A 408 15.54 10.22 15.74
C GLN A 408 15.06 8.91 16.38
N LEU A 409 14.91 7.83 15.63
CA LEU A 409 14.56 6.51 16.18
C LEU A 409 15.56 6.04 17.25
N ALA A 410 16.84 6.32 17.06
CA ALA A 410 17.90 5.98 18.03
C ALA A 410 17.84 6.79 19.35
N ARG A 411 17.03 7.86 19.40
CA ARG A 411 16.84 8.71 20.60
C ARG A 411 15.67 8.29 21.46
N LEU A 412 14.86 7.34 21.02
CA LEU A 412 13.72 6.83 21.80
C LEU A 412 14.18 6.10 23.06
N ASP A 413 13.45 6.26 24.14
CA ASP A 413 13.65 5.49 25.38
C ASP A 413 13.38 4.00 25.16
N ALA A 414 12.35 3.70 24.33
CA ALA A 414 12.11 2.36 23.82
C ALA A 414 11.71 2.40 22.33
N LEU A 415 12.43 1.64 21.50
CA LEU A 415 12.02 1.26 20.16
C LEU A 415 11.79 -0.26 20.16
N ALA A 416 10.52 -0.67 20.25
CA ALA A 416 10.12 -2.07 20.19
C ALA A 416 9.72 -2.41 18.75
N VAL A 417 10.30 -3.45 18.17
CA VAL A 417 10.02 -3.86 16.80
C VAL A 417 9.53 -5.31 16.76
N VAL A 418 8.29 -5.51 16.36
CA VAL A 418 7.72 -6.83 16.08
C VAL A 418 7.88 -7.10 14.58
N ASP A 419 8.73 -8.02 14.22
CA ASP A 419 9.00 -8.35 12.83
C ASP A 419 9.38 -9.84 12.66
N VAL A 420 9.42 -10.29 11.42
CA VAL A 420 9.84 -11.65 11.05
C VAL A 420 11.31 -11.73 10.66
N ALA A 421 11.95 -10.60 10.39
CA ALA A 421 13.32 -10.56 9.92
C ALA A 421 14.07 -9.29 10.36
N ARG A 422 15.41 -9.38 10.35
CA ARG A 422 16.31 -8.30 10.70
C ARG A 422 16.35 -7.25 9.58
N THR A 423 15.81 -6.09 9.88
CA THR A 423 15.77 -4.90 9.00
C THR A 423 16.64 -3.81 9.61
N GLU A 424 16.79 -2.68 8.89
CA GLU A 424 17.52 -1.50 9.40
C GLU A 424 16.83 -0.94 10.65
N THR A 425 15.52 -1.00 10.73
CA THR A 425 14.77 -0.58 11.95
C THR A 425 15.02 -1.54 13.11
N VAL A 426 15.04 -2.85 12.86
CA VAL A 426 15.39 -3.86 13.88
C VAL A 426 16.81 -3.62 14.38
N GLY A 427 17.74 -3.20 13.52
CA GLY A 427 19.12 -2.86 13.91
C GLY A 427 19.24 -1.67 14.87
N LEU A 428 18.19 -0.84 14.99
CA LEU A 428 18.11 0.28 15.93
C LEU A 428 17.28 -0.03 17.18
N ALA A 429 16.59 -1.18 17.18
CA ALA A 429 15.62 -1.52 18.22
C ALA A 429 16.27 -1.71 19.59
N THR A 430 15.63 -1.20 20.63
CA THR A 430 15.92 -1.56 22.02
C THR A 430 15.31 -2.90 22.39
N HIS A 431 14.15 -3.23 21.79
CA HIS A 431 13.44 -4.49 21.98
C HIS A 431 13.07 -5.10 20.65
N VAL A 432 13.52 -6.32 20.39
CA VAL A 432 13.16 -7.10 19.20
C VAL A 432 12.22 -8.22 19.62
N LEU A 433 11.07 -8.30 18.96
CA LEU A 433 10.02 -9.26 19.26
C LEU A 433 9.80 -10.16 18.03
N ALA A 434 10.38 -11.37 18.06
CA ALA A 434 10.43 -12.29 16.93
C ALA A 434 9.05 -12.91 16.63
N ALA A 435 8.44 -12.50 15.51
CA ALA A 435 7.13 -12.98 15.09
C ALA A 435 7.19 -14.21 14.18
N THR A 436 6.13 -15.04 14.20
CA THR A 436 5.94 -16.14 13.25
C THR A 436 5.76 -15.61 11.83
N GLY A 437 6.36 -16.32 10.88
CA GLY A 437 6.18 -16.05 9.45
C GLY A 437 4.87 -16.59 8.91
N GLN A 438 4.53 -16.18 7.69
CA GLN A 438 3.24 -16.57 7.07
C GLN A 438 3.03 -18.08 6.90
N LEU A 439 4.08 -18.90 6.84
CA LEU A 439 3.95 -20.35 6.75
C LEU A 439 3.82 -21.04 8.11
N GLU A 440 4.07 -20.31 9.19
CA GLU A 440 4.10 -20.80 10.58
C GLU A 440 2.81 -20.50 11.36
N ARG A 441 1.86 -19.78 10.76
CA ARG A 441 0.60 -19.39 11.43
C ARG A 441 -0.62 -19.65 10.56
N ALA A 442 -1.76 -19.82 11.21
CA ALA A 442 -3.05 -19.74 10.53
C ALA A 442 -3.39 -18.28 10.21
N ASP A 443 -4.23 -18.07 9.22
CA ASP A 443 -4.61 -16.72 8.80
C ASP A 443 -5.95 -16.71 8.05
N VAL A 444 -6.59 -15.53 8.03
CA VAL A 444 -7.75 -15.20 7.21
C VAL A 444 -7.40 -14.02 6.32
N ASP A 445 -7.73 -14.07 5.02
CA ASP A 445 -7.40 -13.00 4.08
C ASP A 445 -8.17 -11.71 4.43
N MET A 446 -7.49 -10.76 5.05
CA MET A 446 -8.05 -9.47 5.46
C MET A 446 -8.34 -8.51 4.31
N ASN A 447 -7.79 -8.78 3.12
CA ASN A 447 -7.82 -7.85 1.99
C ASN A 447 -8.80 -8.25 0.89
N THR A 448 -9.78 -9.09 1.19
CA THR A 448 -10.76 -9.56 0.20
C THR A 448 -11.58 -8.43 -0.41
N HIS A 449 -11.75 -7.31 0.29
CA HIS A 449 -12.41 -6.11 -0.24
C HIS A 449 -11.62 -5.38 -1.35
N PHE A 450 -10.32 -5.68 -1.52
CA PHE A 450 -9.47 -5.20 -2.64
C PHE A 450 -9.15 -6.31 -3.65
N ALA A 451 -9.59 -7.55 -3.40
CA ALA A 451 -9.28 -8.70 -4.24
C ALA A 451 -10.38 -8.99 -5.26
N LEU A 452 -10.03 -9.78 -6.28
CA LEU A 452 -11.01 -10.22 -7.29
C LEU A 452 -12.06 -11.19 -6.76
N GLY A 453 -11.74 -11.97 -5.73
CA GLY A 453 -12.65 -12.94 -5.14
C GLY A 453 -13.14 -12.52 -3.77
N PRO A 454 -14.46 -12.44 -3.56
CA PRO A 454 -15.04 -12.15 -2.25
C PRO A 454 -14.94 -13.32 -1.28
N GLY A 455 -15.24 -13.03 -0.02
CA GLY A 455 -15.42 -14.00 1.04
C GLY A 455 -14.16 -14.31 1.85
N PRO A 456 -14.32 -14.79 3.09
CA PRO A 456 -13.20 -15.12 3.95
C PRO A 456 -12.51 -16.40 3.45
N ARG A 457 -11.26 -16.25 3.01
CA ARG A 457 -10.33 -17.37 2.73
C ARG A 457 -9.45 -17.57 3.94
N ALA A 458 -9.24 -18.80 4.35
CA ALA A 458 -8.40 -19.13 5.48
C ALA A 458 -7.31 -20.14 5.10
N THR A 459 -6.22 -20.14 5.84
CA THR A 459 -5.17 -21.15 5.74
C THR A 459 -4.70 -21.55 7.14
N ARG A 460 -4.31 -22.82 7.27
CA ARG A 460 -3.66 -23.34 8.46
C ARG A 460 -2.14 -23.14 8.38
N PRO A 461 -1.40 -23.25 9.49
CA PRO A 461 0.05 -23.35 9.44
C PRO A 461 0.50 -24.46 8.48
N VAL A 462 1.50 -24.16 7.66
CA VAL A 462 2.11 -25.17 6.78
C VAL A 462 3.16 -25.97 7.53
N VAL A 463 3.91 -25.30 8.39
CA VAL A 463 4.92 -25.87 9.29
C VAL A 463 4.76 -25.27 10.69
N GLY A 464 5.30 -25.95 11.69
CA GLY A 464 5.37 -25.40 13.05
C GLY A 464 6.26 -24.17 13.13
N ALA A 465 6.01 -23.31 14.15
CA ALA A 465 6.87 -22.19 14.43
C ALA A 465 8.26 -22.68 14.85
N GLY A 466 9.29 -22.13 14.21
CA GLY A 466 10.69 -22.44 14.54
C GLY A 466 11.19 -21.60 15.72
N ALA A 467 12.22 -22.06 16.41
CA ALA A 467 12.89 -21.37 17.50
C ALA A 467 11.88 -20.87 18.57
N GLU A 468 12.03 -19.62 19.05
CA GLU A 468 11.13 -19.01 20.02
C GLU A 468 10.18 -17.97 19.40
N ARG A 469 9.91 -18.06 18.12
CA ARG A 469 8.96 -17.18 17.42
C ARG A 469 7.55 -17.35 17.99
N ARG A 470 6.84 -16.23 18.12
CA ARG A 470 5.45 -16.21 18.63
C ARG A 470 4.50 -15.54 17.63
N PRO A 471 3.22 -15.96 17.56
CA PRO A 471 2.21 -15.25 16.76
C PRO A 471 2.11 -13.79 17.20
N MET A 472 1.93 -12.87 16.26
CA MET A 472 1.84 -11.45 16.57
C MET A 472 0.69 -11.16 17.55
N TRP A 473 -0.47 -11.82 17.38
CA TRP A 473 -1.59 -11.65 18.33
C TRP A 473 -1.19 -11.96 19.77
N TRP A 474 -0.37 -13.01 19.99
CA TRP A 474 0.10 -13.36 21.32
C TRP A 474 1.06 -12.31 21.87
N ILE A 475 2.00 -11.84 21.05
CA ILE A 475 2.96 -10.79 21.45
C ILE A 475 2.21 -9.53 21.92
N LEU A 476 1.21 -9.09 21.16
CA LEU A 476 0.42 -7.91 21.49
C LEU A 476 -0.47 -8.13 22.72
N ALA A 477 -1.06 -9.31 22.86
CA ALA A 477 -1.86 -9.67 24.05
C ALA A 477 -0.99 -9.75 25.30
N ALA A 478 0.20 -10.35 25.19
CA ALA A 478 1.14 -10.47 26.31
C ALA A 478 1.70 -9.11 26.77
N LEU A 479 1.96 -8.20 25.83
CA LEU A 479 2.33 -6.82 26.16
C LEU A 479 1.16 -6.06 26.79
N ALA A 480 -0.04 -6.17 26.21
CA ALA A 480 -1.23 -5.51 26.74
C ALA A 480 -1.57 -5.97 28.17
N ALA A 481 -1.47 -7.28 28.46
CA ALA A 481 -1.73 -7.83 29.80
C ALA A 481 -0.79 -7.22 30.86
N ARG A 482 0.48 -7.01 30.54
CA ARG A 482 1.45 -6.35 31.41
C ARG A 482 1.16 -4.86 31.63
N LEU A 483 0.46 -4.25 30.69
CA LEU A 483 0.00 -2.85 30.75
C LEU A 483 -1.42 -2.71 31.34
N GLY A 484 -1.98 -3.81 31.88
CA GLY A 484 -3.31 -3.82 32.52
C GLY A 484 -4.49 -4.01 31.55
N GLY A 485 -4.23 -4.39 30.29
CA GLY A 485 -5.26 -4.78 29.33
C GLY A 485 -5.60 -6.27 29.40
N ASP A 486 -6.74 -6.64 28.81
CA ASP A 486 -7.17 -8.03 28.70
C ASP A 486 -7.70 -8.28 27.28
N LEU A 487 -6.90 -8.96 26.44
CA LEU A 487 -7.25 -9.33 25.08
C LEU A 487 -7.72 -10.78 24.98
N LEU A 488 -7.59 -11.56 26.05
CA LEU A 488 -7.82 -13.00 26.05
C LEU A 488 -8.93 -13.43 27.02
N GLY A 489 -9.75 -12.48 27.51
CA GLY A 489 -10.89 -12.78 28.37
C GLY A 489 -10.49 -13.37 29.72
N GLY A 490 -9.44 -12.86 30.36
CA GLY A 490 -8.92 -13.29 31.65
C GLY A 490 -7.93 -14.46 31.57
N LEU A 491 -7.66 -15.02 30.37
CA LEU A 491 -6.64 -16.05 30.24
C LEU A 491 -5.25 -15.40 30.17
N ALA A 492 -4.33 -15.86 31.05
CA ALA A 492 -2.96 -15.37 31.02
C ALA A 492 -2.28 -15.74 29.66
N PRO A 493 -1.54 -14.82 29.01
CA PRO A 493 -0.94 -15.08 27.71
C PRO A 493 -0.03 -16.31 27.66
N ASP A 494 0.73 -16.58 28.69
CA ASP A 494 1.61 -17.76 28.74
C ASP A 494 0.79 -19.06 28.81
N ASP A 495 -0.33 -19.09 29.54
CA ASP A 495 -1.27 -20.21 29.57
C ASP A 495 -2.00 -20.33 28.21
N ALA A 496 -2.24 -19.22 27.55
CA ALA A 496 -2.88 -19.18 26.23
C ALA A 496 -2.07 -19.92 25.14
N LEU A 497 -0.74 -19.91 25.19
CA LEU A 497 0.10 -20.60 24.18
C LEU A 497 -0.16 -22.09 24.07
N GLY A 498 -0.63 -22.74 25.15
CA GLY A 498 -0.96 -24.16 25.16
C GLY A 498 -2.43 -24.46 24.81
N VAL A 499 -3.30 -23.46 24.79
CA VAL A 499 -4.76 -23.64 24.70
C VAL A 499 -5.35 -22.88 23.52
N VAL A 500 -4.92 -21.64 23.29
CA VAL A 500 -5.42 -20.77 22.21
C VAL A 500 -4.55 -20.96 20.98
N THR A 501 -5.11 -21.61 19.96
CA THR A 501 -4.50 -21.65 18.63
C THR A 501 -4.84 -20.39 17.84
N ASP A 502 -4.11 -20.11 16.76
CA ASP A 502 -4.48 -19.02 15.81
C ASP A 502 -5.92 -19.18 15.31
N GLU A 503 -6.36 -20.40 15.00
CA GLU A 503 -7.72 -20.68 14.53
C GLU A 503 -8.77 -20.32 15.60
N LEU A 504 -8.51 -20.59 16.86
CA LEU A 504 -9.42 -20.25 17.96
C LEU A 504 -9.48 -18.73 18.16
N PHE A 505 -8.33 -18.05 18.14
CA PHE A 505 -8.26 -16.60 18.27
C PHE A 505 -9.00 -15.89 17.11
N LEU A 506 -8.73 -16.31 15.86
CA LEU A 506 -9.42 -15.79 14.68
C LEU A 506 -10.91 -16.17 14.66
N GLY A 507 -11.24 -17.33 15.22
CA GLY A 507 -12.62 -17.83 15.34
C GLY A 507 -13.51 -16.91 16.15
N GLY A 508 -12.99 -16.26 17.19
CA GLY A 508 -13.72 -15.26 17.96
C GLY A 508 -14.15 -14.06 17.10
N ALA A 509 -13.26 -13.54 16.28
CA ALA A 509 -13.57 -12.41 15.38
C ALA A 509 -14.51 -12.81 14.23
N LEU A 510 -14.33 -14.01 13.65
CA LEU A 510 -15.22 -14.56 12.62
C LEU A 510 -16.64 -14.77 13.18
N GLY A 511 -16.75 -15.33 14.39
CA GLY A 511 -18.02 -15.54 15.09
C GLY A 511 -18.77 -14.25 15.40
N ALA A 512 -18.03 -13.19 15.76
CA ALA A 512 -18.62 -11.88 16.05
C ALA A 512 -19.35 -11.25 14.83
N VAL A 513 -18.99 -11.66 13.61
CA VAL A 513 -19.65 -11.23 12.35
C VAL A 513 -20.51 -12.34 11.70
N GLY A 514 -20.81 -13.40 12.44
CA GLY A 514 -21.73 -14.45 12.04
C GLY A 514 -21.13 -15.55 11.15
N HIS A 515 -19.81 -15.63 11.02
CA HIS A 515 -19.16 -16.73 10.33
C HIS A 515 -18.94 -17.93 11.26
N ASP A 516 -19.19 -19.13 10.77
CA ASP A 516 -18.71 -20.36 11.40
C ASP A 516 -17.21 -20.53 11.08
N ALA A 517 -16.37 -20.31 12.06
CA ALA A 517 -14.91 -20.40 11.92
C ALA A 517 -14.46 -21.79 11.45
N ALA A 518 -15.05 -22.87 11.95
CA ALA A 518 -14.71 -24.22 11.54
C ALA A 518 -15.01 -24.44 10.04
N ALA A 519 -16.15 -23.94 9.57
CA ALA A 519 -16.51 -23.99 8.16
C ALA A 519 -15.58 -23.14 7.29
N VAL A 520 -15.18 -21.92 7.74
CA VAL A 520 -14.22 -21.06 7.03
C VAL A 520 -12.87 -21.78 6.85
N PHE A 521 -12.31 -22.34 7.93
CA PHE A 521 -11.04 -23.07 7.85
C PHE A 521 -11.15 -24.41 7.10
N ALA A 522 -12.31 -25.07 7.10
CA ALA A 522 -12.55 -26.28 6.33
C ALA A 522 -12.59 -26.00 4.81
N ARG A 523 -13.18 -24.87 4.40
CA ARG A 523 -13.19 -24.43 2.98
C ARG A 523 -11.79 -24.06 2.49
N GLY A 524 -10.96 -23.48 3.36
CA GLY A 524 -9.53 -23.28 3.15
C GLY A 524 -9.18 -22.18 2.13
N ALA A 525 -7.95 -22.24 1.64
CA ALA A 525 -7.32 -21.19 0.83
C ALA A 525 -7.92 -21.03 -0.59
N ARG A 526 -8.57 -22.07 -1.11
CA ARG A 526 -9.17 -22.08 -2.46
C ARG A 526 -10.57 -21.50 -2.52
N HIS A 527 -11.16 -21.17 -1.38
CA HIS A 527 -12.54 -20.74 -1.32
C HIS A 527 -12.71 -19.31 -1.89
N VAL A 528 -13.79 -19.13 -2.66
CA VAL A 528 -14.28 -17.84 -3.16
C VAL A 528 -15.78 -17.86 -3.06
N ASP A 529 -16.37 -16.90 -2.34
CA ASP A 529 -17.82 -16.76 -2.24
C ASP A 529 -18.42 -16.21 -3.54
N ALA A 530 -19.73 -16.32 -3.68
CA ALA A 530 -20.46 -15.60 -4.71
C ALA A 530 -20.32 -14.10 -4.51
N ALA A 531 -20.30 -13.34 -5.60
CA ALA A 531 -20.26 -11.89 -5.50
C ALA A 531 -21.56 -11.35 -4.89
N ASP A 532 -21.45 -10.34 -4.04
CA ASP A 532 -22.60 -9.61 -3.53
C ASP A 532 -23.42 -8.99 -4.68
N PRO A 533 -24.74 -8.85 -4.52
CA PRO A 533 -25.56 -8.11 -5.47
C PRO A 533 -25.11 -6.65 -5.54
N PHE A 534 -25.34 -6.00 -6.67
CA PHE A 534 -25.10 -4.57 -6.82
C PHE A 534 -26.13 -3.74 -6.02
N GLY A 535 -25.78 -2.50 -5.71
CA GLY A 535 -26.68 -1.52 -5.07
C GLY A 535 -26.53 -1.41 -3.56
N TRP A 536 -26.08 -2.45 -2.85
CA TRP A 536 -25.97 -2.43 -1.39
C TRP A 536 -25.10 -1.29 -0.86
N PHE A 537 -24.06 -0.92 -1.60
CA PHE A 537 -23.13 0.13 -1.17
C PHE A 537 -23.83 1.50 -1.09
N ARG A 538 -24.70 1.80 -2.06
CA ARG A 538 -25.52 3.00 -2.07
C ARG A 538 -26.46 3.06 -0.88
N ASP A 539 -27.13 1.94 -0.59
CA ASP A 539 -28.20 1.88 0.41
C ASP A 539 -27.67 1.84 1.85
N GLU A 540 -26.52 1.20 2.07
CA GLU A 540 -26.00 0.92 3.40
C GLU A 540 -24.83 1.82 3.80
N VAL A 541 -24.03 2.29 2.83
CA VAL A 541 -22.78 3.03 3.12
C VAL A 541 -22.89 4.51 2.80
N LEU A 542 -23.44 4.88 1.64
CA LEU A 542 -23.46 6.30 1.24
C LEU A 542 -24.39 7.14 2.09
N PRO A 543 -23.95 8.28 2.65
CA PRO A 543 -24.81 9.23 3.33
C PRO A 543 -25.92 9.71 2.38
N GLY A 544 -27.19 9.42 2.72
CA GLY A 544 -28.34 9.74 1.87
C GLY A 544 -28.34 9.09 0.48
N GLY A 545 -27.56 8.00 0.29
CA GLY A 545 -27.46 7.30 -0.99
C GLY A 545 -26.74 8.07 -2.10
N LYS A 546 -25.91 9.08 -1.76
CA LYS A 546 -25.29 10.00 -2.70
C LYS A 546 -23.78 10.12 -2.50
N PHE A 547 -23.04 10.28 -3.60
CA PHE A 547 -21.61 10.60 -3.59
C PHE A 547 -21.42 12.11 -3.38
N ALA A 548 -20.62 12.51 -2.41
CA ALA A 548 -20.24 13.90 -2.20
C ALA A 548 -19.01 14.22 -3.08
N LEU A 549 -19.20 14.97 -4.15
CA LEU A 549 -18.15 15.28 -5.13
C LEU A 549 -17.65 16.71 -5.06
N ALA A 550 -18.44 17.65 -4.56
CA ALA A 550 -18.08 19.06 -4.47
C ALA A 550 -17.45 19.37 -3.11
N HIS A 551 -16.15 19.63 -3.13
CA HIS A 551 -15.39 20.05 -1.96
C HIS A 551 -14.55 21.28 -2.30
N GLU A 552 -14.84 22.41 -1.66
CA GLU A 552 -14.17 23.70 -1.93
C GLU A 552 -12.63 23.58 -1.87
N VAL A 553 -12.12 22.87 -0.86
CA VAL A 553 -10.68 22.66 -0.69
C VAL A 553 -10.03 21.95 -1.89
N LEU A 554 -10.74 21.06 -2.59
CA LEU A 554 -10.25 20.40 -3.81
C LEU A 554 -10.34 21.35 -5.01
N PHE A 555 -11.36 22.20 -5.09
CA PHE A 555 -11.50 23.20 -6.13
C PHE A 555 -10.42 24.28 -6.04
N GLU A 556 -10.12 24.76 -4.84
CA GLU A 556 -9.01 25.69 -4.58
C GLU A 556 -7.66 25.09 -4.99
N ARG A 557 -7.40 23.84 -4.61
CA ARG A 557 -6.18 23.13 -5.02
C ARG A 557 -6.12 22.92 -6.53
N LEU A 558 -7.23 22.52 -7.16
CA LEU A 558 -7.30 22.36 -8.61
C LEU A 558 -7.02 23.71 -9.30
N ALA A 559 -7.55 24.81 -8.78
CA ALA A 559 -7.29 26.15 -9.28
C ALA A 559 -5.80 26.55 -9.15
N ALA A 560 -5.17 26.16 -8.05
CA ALA A 560 -3.75 26.45 -7.77
C ALA A 560 -2.78 25.48 -8.46
N HIS A 561 -3.23 24.31 -8.91
CA HIS A 561 -2.39 23.28 -9.51
C HIS A 561 -1.57 23.80 -10.70
N ARG A 562 -0.29 23.50 -10.70
CA ARG A 562 0.65 23.76 -11.80
C ARG A 562 1.53 22.52 -12.01
N PRO A 563 1.58 21.96 -13.23
CA PRO A 563 2.50 20.89 -13.57
C PRO A 563 3.96 21.31 -13.32
N PRO A 564 4.84 20.38 -12.93
CA PRO A 564 6.26 20.67 -12.78
C PRO A 564 6.88 21.18 -14.07
N SER A 565 7.73 22.21 -13.97
CA SER A 565 8.46 22.81 -15.11
C SER A 565 9.94 22.38 -15.14
N ALA A 566 10.39 21.58 -14.18
CA ALA A 566 11.78 21.15 -14.09
C ALA A 566 12.20 20.31 -15.30
N ARG A 567 13.51 20.38 -15.66
CA ARG A 567 14.09 19.64 -16.78
C ARG A 567 14.10 18.14 -16.51
N LEU A 568 14.52 17.73 -15.30
CA LEU A 568 14.54 16.33 -14.86
C LEU A 568 13.75 16.18 -13.56
N VAL A 569 12.93 15.13 -13.49
CA VAL A 569 12.16 14.79 -12.31
C VAL A 569 12.30 13.31 -11.94
N LEU A 570 12.29 13.04 -10.65
CA LEU A 570 12.34 11.71 -10.06
C LEU A 570 11.04 10.94 -10.35
N THR A 571 11.17 9.71 -10.81
CA THR A 571 10.09 8.72 -10.96
C THR A 571 10.49 7.43 -10.24
N PRO A 572 10.08 7.20 -8.99
CA PRO A 572 10.41 5.96 -8.30
C PRO A 572 9.76 4.76 -8.97
N ARG A 573 10.52 3.65 -9.10
CA ARG A 573 9.99 2.41 -9.64
C ARG A 573 10.01 1.28 -8.62
N ARG A 574 9.04 0.39 -8.76
CA ARG A 574 9.01 -0.91 -8.07
C ARG A 574 9.68 -1.96 -8.94
N GLU A 575 10.23 -2.98 -8.31
CA GLU A 575 10.89 -4.09 -9.00
C GLU A 575 10.28 -5.43 -8.63
N MET A 576 10.23 -6.33 -9.61
CA MET A 576 9.78 -7.71 -9.39
C MET A 576 10.75 -8.43 -8.43
N GLY A 577 10.23 -9.24 -7.51
CA GLY A 577 11.06 -9.89 -6.49
C GLY A 577 11.21 -9.11 -5.19
N TRP A 578 10.85 -7.83 -5.16
CA TRP A 578 10.85 -7.00 -3.97
C TRP A 578 9.43 -6.65 -3.51
N SER A 579 9.24 -6.65 -2.19
CA SER A 579 8.08 -6.05 -1.54
C SER A 579 8.61 -4.97 -0.59
N ASN A 580 8.45 -3.71 -0.98
CA ASN A 580 9.09 -2.58 -0.31
C ASN A 580 10.60 -2.80 -0.10
N SER A 581 11.10 -2.78 1.13
CA SER A 581 12.52 -3.02 1.44
C SER A 581 12.90 -4.52 1.55
N VAL A 582 11.94 -5.44 1.39
CA VAL A 582 12.18 -6.88 1.56
C VAL A 582 12.30 -7.57 0.21
N ARG A 583 13.37 -8.35 0.05
CA ARG A 583 13.62 -9.18 -1.12
C ARG A 583 13.23 -10.63 -0.88
N TYR A 584 12.49 -11.19 -1.83
CA TYR A 584 12.07 -12.60 -1.84
C TYR A 584 12.83 -13.37 -2.93
N GLY A 585 13.98 -13.95 -2.57
CA GLY A 585 14.76 -14.81 -3.47
C GLY A 585 15.64 -14.05 -4.51
N GLY A 586 16.54 -14.78 -5.16
CA GLY A 586 17.43 -14.31 -6.22
C GLY A 586 18.68 -13.56 -5.73
N VAL A 587 19.65 -13.30 -6.63
CA VAL A 587 20.86 -12.50 -6.37
C VAL A 587 20.52 -11.01 -6.48
N GLY A 588 21.14 -10.12 -5.65
CA GLY A 588 20.91 -8.67 -5.69
C GLY A 588 21.31 -8.08 -7.03
N GLU A 589 20.38 -7.41 -7.70
CA GLU A 589 20.77 -6.40 -8.66
C GLU A 589 21.11 -5.12 -7.89
N GLU A 590 22.17 -4.47 -8.27
CA GLU A 590 22.52 -3.18 -7.70
C GLU A 590 21.43 -2.16 -8.03
N PRO A 591 21.20 -1.15 -7.17
CA PRO A 591 20.26 -0.09 -7.48
C PRO A 591 20.65 0.65 -8.76
N GLU A 592 19.71 0.78 -9.68
CA GLU A 592 19.92 1.43 -10.97
C GLU A 592 19.15 2.74 -11.10
N VAL A 593 19.79 3.70 -11.73
CA VAL A 593 19.17 4.92 -12.24
C VAL A 593 18.97 4.77 -13.74
N ARG A 594 17.72 4.81 -14.20
CA ARG A 594 17.36 4.73 -15.61
C ARG A 594 16.89 6.08 -16.11
N ALA A 595 17.42 6.52 -17.25
CA ALA A 595 17.00 7.74 -17.92
C ALA A 595 17.11 7.61 -19.42
N HIS A 596 16.40 8.49 -20.15
CA HIS A 596 16.50 8.52 -21.60
C HIS A 596 17.94 8.86 -22.02
N PRO A 597 18.50 8.22 -23.09
CA PRO A 597 19.86 8.48 -23.55
C PRO A 597 20.16 9.96 -23.82
N ASP A 598 19.20 10.71 -24.36
CA ASP A 598 19.36 12.13 -24.64
C ASP A 598 19.49 12.96 -23.36
N ASP A 599 18.80 12.58 -22.27
CA ASP A 599 18.90 13.25 -20.97
C ASP A 599 20.23 12.96 -20.30
N LEU A 600 20.73 11.72 -20.42
CA LEU A 600 22.07 11.35 -19.95
C LEU A 600 23.16 12.14 -20.70
N ALA A 601 23.04 12.26 -22.03
CA ALA A 601 23.98 13.03 -22.84
C ALA A 601 23.94 14.53 -22.47
N ALA A 602 22.73 15.09 -22.34
CA ALA A 602 22.55 16.49 -21.97
C ALA A 602 22.96 16.84 -20.53
N SER A 603 23.09 15.82 -19.67
CA SER A 603 23.62 15.93 -18.29
C SER A 603 25.12 15.60 -18.19
N GLY A 604 25.78 15.24 -19.30
CA GLY A 604 27.22 14.92 -19.33
C GLY A 604 27.57 13.58 -18.67
N VAL A 605 26.58 12.67 -18.49
CA VAL A 605 26.78 11.39 -17.78
C VAL A 605 26.60 10.16 -18.69
N ALA A 606 26.48 10.35 -20.00
CA ALA A 606 26.16 9.25 -20.95
C ALA A 606 27.21 8.10 -20.96
N THR A 607 28.46 8.38 -20.62
CA THR A 607 29.57 7.41 -20.59
C THR A 607 29.95 6.99 -19.18
N ALA A 608 29.35 7.56 -18.15
CA ALA A 608 29.66 7.26 -16.77
C ALA A 608 29.06 5.90 -16.38
N ARG A 609 29.77 5.11 -15.54
CA ARG A 609 29.22 3.87 -14.96
C ARG A 609 28.23 4.18 -13.85
N GLN A 610 28.50 5.22 -13.08
CA GLN A 610 27.69 5.69 -11.97
C GLN A 610 27.41 7.19 -12.10
N ALA A 611 26.29 7.64 -11.52
CA ALA A 611 25.98 9.05 -11.37
C ALA A 611 25.57 9.39 -9.95
N ARG A 612 25.82 10.64 -9.59
CA ARG A 612 25.12 11.29 -8.49
C ARG A 612 23.77 11.76 -8.99
N VAL A 613 22.72 11.33 -8.30
CA VAL A 613 21.37 11.92 -8.44
C VAL A 613 21.21 12.87 -7.27
N VAL A 614 21.03 14.14 -7.58
CA VAL A 614 20.98 15.23 -6.58
C VAL A 614 19.60 15.85 -6.59
N SER A 615 18.98 15.96 -5.43
CA SER A 615 17.81 16.80 -5.20
C SER A 615 18.17 17.88 -4.17
N ARG A 616 17.25 18.80 -3.90
CA ARG A 616 17.43 19.77 -2.80
C ARG A 616 17.47 19.13 -1.40
N HIS A 617 17.07 17.87 -1.27
CA HIS A 617 16.96 17.14 -0.02
C HIS A 617 18.12 16.19 0.26
N GLY A 618 18.78 15.71 -0.79
CA GLY A 618 19.90 14.79 -0.63
C GLY A 618 20.48 14.30 -1.95
N THR A 619 21.42 13.39 -1.82
CA THR A 619 22.17 12.82 -2.95
C THR A 619 22.28 11.31 -2.78
N ILE A 620 22.11 10.59 -3.87
CA ILE A 620 22.44 9.17 -3.98
C ILE A 620 23.45 8.94 -5.11
N VAL A 621 24.20 7.86 -5.02
CA VAL A 621 25.06 7.37 -6.09
C VAL A 621 24.54 6.00 -6.53
N ALA A 622 24.36 5.82 -7.82
CA ALA A 622 23.90 4.55 -8.38
C ALA A 622 24.39 4.32 -9.80
N SER A 623 24.37 3.07 -10.24
CA SER A 623 24.69 2.68 -11.61
C SER A 623 23.71 3.31 -12.59
N ILE A 624 24.22 3.75 -13.76
CA ILE A 624 23.40 4.39 -14.80
C ILE A 624 23.03 3.37 -15.88
N VAL A 625 21.77 3.40 -16.28
CA VAL A 625 21.25 2.64 -17.42
C VAL A 625 20.53 3.58 -18.38
N ALA A 626 21.00 3.61 -19.63
CA ALA A 626 20.33 4.29 -20.70
C ALA A 626 19.10 3.48 -21.13
N ASP A 627 17.91 4.05 -20.99
CA ASP A 627 16.65 3.35 -21.23
C ASP A 627 15.67 4.23 -22.02
N ARG A 628 15.41 3.86 -23.30
CA ARG A 628 14.46 4.57 -24.17
C ARG A 628 12.99 4.37 -23.75
N ALA A 629 12.69 3.42 -22.88
CA ALA A 629 11.36 3.25 -22.31
C ALA A 629 11.03 4.34 -21.30
N VAL A 630 12.02 5.01 -20.73
CA VAL A 630 11.86 6.17 -19.87
C VAL A 630 11.69 7.41 -20.72
N ARG A 631 10.59 8.16 -20.50
CA ARG A 631 10.33 9.41 -21.17
C ARG A 631 11.46 10.42 -20.91
N ARG A 632 11.76 11.29 -21.87
CA ARG A 632 12.64 12.46 -21.66
C ARG A 632 12.10 13.36 -20.54
N GLY A 633 13.02 13.87 -19.73
CA GLY A 633 12.69 14.65 -18.55
C GLY A 633 12.42 13.82 -17.28
N CYS A 634 12.50 12.48 -17.36
CA CYS A 634 12.28 11.58 -16.25
C CYS A 634 13.55 10.81 -15.90
N VAL A 635 13.76 10.61 -14.60
CA VAL A 635 14.81 9.73 -14.08
C VAL A 635 14.17 8.72 -13.15
N SER A 636 14.23 7.46 -13.53
CA SER A 636 13.63 6.36 -12.79
C SER A 636 14.63 5.75 -11.83
N VAL A 637 14.32 5.79 -10.53
CA VAL A 637 15.16 5.29 -9.43
C VAL A 637 14.42 4.18 -8.69
N THR A 638 15.16 3.14 -8.27
CA THR A 638 14.56 2.06 -7.48
C THR A 638 14.12 2.54 -6.10
N HIS A 639 12.92 2.09 -5.68
CA HIS A 639 12.36 2.41 -4.37
C HIS A 639 12.89 1.49 -3.28
N ALA A 640 13.11 2.05 -2.07
CA ALA A 640 13.42 1.33 -0.82
C ALA A 640 14.65 0.39 -0.89
N ARG A 641 15.69 0.80 -1.62
CA ARG A 641 16.96 0.08 -1.71
C ARG A 641 17.98 0.63 -0.73
N THR A 642 18.65 -0.23 0.00
CA THR A 642 19.81 0.15 0.81
C THR A 642 20.92 0.66 -0.10
N GLY A 643 21.58 1.75 0.27
CA GLY A 643 22.67 2.39 -0.48
C GLY A 643 22.17 3.49 -1.44
N ALA A 644 21.34 3.19 -2.42
CA ALA A 644 20.79 4.17 -3.37
C ALA A 644 19.26 4.29 -3.22
N ASN A 645 18.82 4.80 -2.08
CA ASN A 645 17.42 4.90 -1.71
C ASN A 645 16.78 6.18 -2.26
N ALA A 646 15.76 6.04 -3.10
CA ALA A 646 15.00 7.17 -3.62
C ALA A 646 14.42 8.06 -2.51
N SER A 647 14.12 7.53 -1.32
CA SER A 647 13.63 8.30 -0.18
C SER A 647 14.63 9.35 0.33
N THR A 648 15.93 9.19 0.05
CA THR A 648 16.96 10.19 0.35
C THR A 648 16.80 11.49 -0.48
N LEU A 649 16.16 11.38 -1.64
CA LEU A 649 15.92 12.50 -2.55
C LEU A 649 14.63 13.27 -2.24
N VAL A 650 13.90 12.88 -1.20
CA VAL A 650 12.54 13.34 -0.88
C VAL A 650 12.52 14.08 0.44
N GLY A 651 11.79 15.20 0.49
CA GLY A 651 11.61 16.01 1.70
C GLY A 651 10.53 15.46 2.62
N ALA A 652 10.78 15.55 3.93
CA ALA A 652 9.84 15.17 4.97
C ALA A 652 9.02 16.37 5.51
N ARG A 653 9.39 17.61 5.16
CA ARG A 653 8.79 18.83 5.73
C ARG A 653 8.14 19.73 4.70
N GLU A 654 8.85 20.06 3.62
CA GLU A 654 8.44 21.06 2.65
C GLU A 654 7.64 20.46 1.49
N ASP A 655 7.96 19.22 1.10
CA ASP A 655 7.31 18.50 0.02
C ASP A 655 6.25 17.51 0.56
N VAL A 656 5.37 18.03 1.42
CA VAL A 656 4.27 17.28 2.01
C VAL A 656 2.96 17.94 1.63
N ASP A 657 2.01 17.14 1.20
CA ASP A 657 0.67 17.61 0.89
C ASP A 657 -0.06 18.01 2.19
N PRO A 658 -0.51 19.27 2.34
CA PRO A 658 -1.08 19.75 3.60
C PRO A 658 -2.47 19.16 3.89
N LEU A 659 -3.12 18.52 2.94
CA LEU A 659 -4.45 17.94 3.12
C LEU A 659 -4.39 16.41 3.31
N SER A 660 -3.69 15.72 2.43
CA SER A 660 -3.53 14.27 2.53
C SER A 660 -2.32 13.83 3.35
N THR A 661 -1.45 14.77 3.72
CA THR A 661 -0.20 14.55 4.47
C THR A 661 0.84 13.68 3.75
N MET A 662 0.61 13.41 2.47
CA MET A 662 1.53 12.62 1.64
C MET A 662 2.83 13.38 1.36
N PRO A 663 3.99 12.79 1.61
CA PRO A 663 5.24 13.31 1.05
C PRO A 663 5.26 13.10 -0.47
N TRP A 664 5.71 14.11 -1.21
CA TRP A 664 5.85 14.00 -2.66
C TRP A 664 7.10 13.21 -3.00
N MET A 665 6.92 11.95 -3.38
CA MET A 665 8.01 11.05 -3.73
C MET A 665 8.20 10.90 -5.26
N SER A 666 7.25 11.39 -6.05
CA SER A 666 7.30 11.41 -7.52
C SER A 666 7.20 12.85 -8.03
N GLY A 667 7.91 13.18 -9.11
CA GLY A 667 7.95 14.54 -9.66
C GLY A 667 8.91 15.50 -8.93
N VAL A 668 9.74 15.01 -8.02
CA VAL A 668 10.78 15.80 -7.33
C VAL A 668 11.84 16.23 -8.33
N THR A 669 12.18 17.52 -8.35
CA THR A 669 13.25 18.06 -9.20
C THR A 669 14.60 17.46 -8.83
N ILE A 670 15.33 16.98 -9.83
CA ILE A 670 16.65 16.39 -9.64
C ILE A 670 17.64 16.82 -10.72
N GLU A 671 18.92 16.61 -10.44
CA GLU A 671 20.04 16.75 -11.37
C GLU A 671 20.83 15.44 -11.42
N LEU A 672 21.41 15.15 -12.60
CA LEU A 672 22.38 14.08 -12.78
C LEU A 672 23.75 14.69 -12.92
N GLN A 673 24.73 14.18 -12.15
CA GLN A 673 26.12 14.61 -12.15
C GLN A 673 27.03 13.38 -12.29
N ALA A 674 28.12 13.51 -13.04
CA ALA A 674 29.10 12.45 -13.13
C ALA A 674 29.68 12.13 -11.75
N PHE A 675 29.89 10.85 -11.50
CA PHE A 675 30.58 10.35 -10.30
C PHE A 675 31.80 9.59 -10.76
N GLU A 676 32.98 10.10 -10.41
CA GLU A 676 34.23 9.42 -10.54
C GLU A 676 34.64 8.92 -9.16
N GLU A 677 34.89 7.63 -9.01
CA GLU A 677 35.48 7.11 -7.79
C GLU A 677 36.88 7.75 -7.67
N GLU A 678 37.13 8.49 -6.60
CA GLU A 678 38.49 8.87 -6.24
C GLU A 678 39.24 7.58 -5.98
N HIS A 679 40.09 7.21 -6.91
CA HIS A 679 41.08 6.13 -6.71
C HIS A 679 42.05 6.59 -5.64
N GLY A 680 41.72 6.28 -4.37
CA GLY A 680 42.57 6.48 -3.22
C GLY A 680 43.53 5.31 -3.03
#